data_f1955b01c7407de5abc2cb877d4abf0f
#
_entry.id   f1955b01c7407de5abc2cb877d4abf0f
#
_cell.length_a   1.000
_cell.length_b   1.000
_cell.length_c   1.000
_cell.angle_alpha   90.00
_cell.angle_beta   90.00
_cell.angle_gamma   90.00
#
_symmetry.space_group_name_H-M   'P 1'
#
loop_
_entity.id
_entity.type
_entity.pdbx_description
1 polymer ?
#
loop_
_entity_poly.entity_id
_entity_poly.type
_entity_poly.pdbx_seq_one_letter_code
_entity_poly.pdbx_strand_id
1 'polypeptide(L)'
;MLKRLTILLSTLLLCSTVMVAQPSLSLETYGVSPRMINFAGADEFFEYPYNGLTSVGIGTMVYFKVTTDSSFENPTWTLPVTPDGSGAGFAEFLEEGDNVIYAKFTPDLSGRYVIEFGDFGLTTEINLNAAEYLGVNGGAVSCMNCHNNSEWDFVGDKWQGTGHYSDTERAFNGELSSHFREFCLECHSTGYDANPTAVNGGFDDFEFEFPDSLYPGQWDNLVQQYPEAMAMGRIQCESCHGPGGNHFGQTGNNAMVTTLSADNCADCHDEGSHHVFVQQWDFSQHANPQFAGYAGGRSSCANCHSGSGFVEWVKGGQQPLSEAPPVEAITCAVCHDPHDASNPSQLRLVSATLSNGYEVPLTNEGRLCINCHQGRRDAVDYTDNYLDNLSSHYGPHHGPQGDVLVGENAVTWGYDVPSSPHLQAIEKACVGCHMGEGPLDESEHSFIAGAHTFEMRTPDGEANTLVCEPCHGDVGDDFNVKKLYIDGIADHDGDGVEEGLQDEVHGLLEELYALLPNDGAGHLAITDSSVTKLEAQAAYNYLMIEEDRSGGMHNPEFAVELLQLTIGVLKGEISDVAPEDGQIPVSFELAQNYPNPFNPSTTIKFSIPKASDVTLTIYDALGREVTQLVDEQMSAGKYSVDWNASNQASGIYFYRITTDANVQVKKMVLVK
;
A
#
# COMPACT_ATOMS: atom_id res chain seq x y z
N MET A 1 37.61 -76.93 2.69
CA MET A 1 36.74 -76.56 1.55
C MET A 1 36.46 -75.08 1.62
N LEU A 2 37.19 -74.32 0.85
CA LEU A 2 37.10 -72.88 0.77
C LEU A 2 35.96 -72.48 -0.20
N LYS A 3 34.97 -71.76 0.26
CA LYS A 3 34.04 -71.00 -0.64
C LYS A 3 34.51 -69.57 -0.75
N ARG A 4 34.95 -69.17 -1.92
CA ARG A 4 35.28 -67.83 -2.30
C ARG A 4 33.96 -67.03 -2.48
N LEU A 5 33.82 -65.96 -1.75
CA LEU A 5 32.75 -64.96 -1.92
C LEU A 5 33.28 -63.92 -2.85
N THR A 6 32.74 -63.75 -4.06
CA THR A 6 33.07 -62.73 -5.02
C THR A 6 32.12 -61.55 -4.76
N ILE A 7 32.64 -60.44 -4.27
CA ILE A 7 31.92 -59.20 -4.12
C ILE A 7 31.97 -58.47 -5.47
N LEU A 8 30.80 -58.34 -6.15
CA LEU A 8 30.62 -57.48 -7.30
C LEU A 8 30.44 -56.03 -6.79
N LEU A 9 31.41 -55.18 -7.00
CA LEU A 9 31.28 -53.74 -6.81
C LEU A 9 30.58 -53.16 -8.06
N SER A 10 29.28 -52.89 -7.98
CA SER A 10 28.60 -52.12 -8.99
C SER A 10 28.80 -50.64 -8.67
N THR A 11 29.69 -50.00 -9.38
CA THR A 11 29.82 -48.53 -9.43
C THR A 11 28.59 -47.97 -10.10
N LEU A 12 27.63 -47.46 -9.31
CA LEU A 12 26.59 -46.55 -9.81
C LEU A 12 27.26 -45.20 -10.14
N LEU A 13 27.47 -44.92 -11.43
CA LEU A 13 27.73 -43.58 -11.93
C LEU A 13 26.45 -42.79 -11.77
N LEU A 14 26.30 -42.01 -10.70
CA LEU A 14 25.31 -40.93 -10.66
C LEU A 14 25.76 -39.87 -11.66
N CYS A 15 25.20 -39.94 -12.86
CA CYS A 15 25.20 -38.79 -13.78
C CYS A 15 24.26 -37.75 -13.21
N SER A 16 24.78 -36.85 -12.40
CA SER A 16 24.06 -35.61 -12.08
C SER A 16 24.00 -34.79 -13.37
N THR A 17 22.90 -34.91 -14.10
CA THR A 17 22.53 -33.91 -15.11
C THR A 17 22.28 -32.63 -14.33
N VAL A 18 23.23 -31.73 -14.36
CA VAL A 18 22.97 -30.33 -14.05
C VAL A 18 21.90 -29.94 -15.06
N MET A 19 20.68 -29.77 -14.62
CA MET A 19 19.68 -29.06 -15.41
C MET A 19 20.18 -27.61 -15.52
N VAL A 20 20.84 -27.28 -16.61
CA VAL A 20 21.03 -25.88 -17.00
C VAL A 20 19.63 -25.38 -17.27
N ALA A 21 19.21 -24.35 -16.54
CA ALA A 21 17.96 -23.68 -16.85
C ALA A 21 18.01 -23.24 -18.33
N GLN A 22 16.92 -23.50 -19.05
CA GLN A 22 16.85 -23.00 -20.45
C GLN A 22 16.79 -21.47 -20.37
N PRO A 23 17.47 -20.76 -21.29
CA PRO A 23 17.35 -19.31 -21.39
C PRO A 23 15.88 -18.87 -21.50
N SER A 24 15.54 -17.74 -20.91
CA SER A 24 14.24 -17.09 -21.06
C SER A 24 14.33 -15.98 -22.08
N LEU A 25 13.25 -15.74 -22.82
CA LEU A 25 13.09 -14.59 -23.71
C LEU A 25 11.84 -13.83 -23.31
N SER A 26 11.97 -12.52 -23.12
CA SER A 26 10.85 -11.59 -22.98
C SER A 26 10.88 -10.59 -24.13
N LEU A 27 9.76 -10.40 -24.81
CA LEU A 27 9.58 -9.40 -25.86
C LEU A 27 8.44 -8.47 -25.45
N GLU A 28 8.71 -7.19 -25.43
CA GLU A 28 7.76 -6.14 -25.07
C GLU A 28 7.81 -5.01 -26.11
N THR A 29 6.71 -4.26 -26.23
CA THR A 29 6.74 -2.97 -26.89
C THR A 29 7.48 -2.01 -25.97
N TYR A 30 8.57 -1.47 -26.48
CA TYR A 30 9.34 -0.47 -25.80
C TYR A 30 9.23 0.80 -26.65
N GLY A 31 8.09 1.49 -26.50
CA GLY A 31 7.76 2.61 -27.35
C GLY A 31 8.54 3.86 -26.95
N VAL A 32 8.87 4.68 -27.90
CA VAL A 32 9.06 6.11 -27.67
C VAL A 32 7.70 6.73 -27.91
N SER A 33 7.18 7.47 -26.94
CA SER A 33 5.98 8.24 -27.22
C SER A 33 6.26 9.19 -28.37
N PRO A 34 5.31 9.43 -29.27
CA PRO A 34 5.46 10.37 -30.36
C PRO A 34 6.02 11.73 -29.94
N ARG A 35 5.69 12.15 -28.73
CA ARG A 35 6.18 13.35 -28.09
C ARG A 35 7.68 13.31 -27.77
N MET A 36 8.18 12.19 -27.25
CA MET A 36 9.59 12.07 -26.84
C MET A 36 10.55 12.10 -28.03
N ILE A 37 10.11 11.72 -29.21
CA ILE A 37 10.89 11.86 -30.44
C ILE A 37 11.36 13.31 -30.68
N ASN A 38 10.59 14.30 -30.22
CA ASN A 38 10.98 15.70 -30.32
C ASN A 38 12.07 16.12 -29.35
N PHE A 39 12.09 15.55 -28.15
CA PHE A 39 13.05 15.95 -27.14
C PHE A 39 14.44 15.41 -27.41
N ALA A 40 14.49 14.25 -27.96
CA ALA A 40 15.70 13.47 -27.92
C ALA A 40 16.35 13.26 -29.28
N GLY A 41 15.68 13.61 -30.34
CA GLY A 41 16.11 13.26 -31.69
C GLY A 41 15.77 11.81 -32.02
N ALA A 42 15.31 11.57 -33.23
CA ALA A 42 14.83 10.28 -33.72
C ALA A 42 15.88 9.13 -33.72
N ASP A 43 17.08 9.40 -33.28
CA ASP A 43 18.23 8.49 -33.36
C ASP A 43 18.68 7.92 -32.02
N GLU A 44 18.06 8.34 -30.91
CA GLU A 44 18.45 7.85 -29.60
C GLU A 44 17.42 6.85 -29.08
N PHE A 45 17.89 5.74 -28.52
CA PHE A 45 17.07 4.82 -27.71
C PHE A 45 17.10 5.33 -26.28
N PHE A 46 15.92 5.57 -25.68
CA PHE A 46 15.88 6.26 -24.42
C PHE A 46 15.71 5.34 -23.23
N GLU A 47 16.22 5.84 -22.08
CA GLU A 47 16.01 5.27 -20.76
C GLU A 47 14.57 5.48 -20.24
N TYR A 48 13.66 6.05 -21.06
CA TYR A 48 12.33 6.40 -20.59
C TYR A 48 11.30 5.35 -20.98
N PRO A 49 10.35 5.06 -20.09
CA PRO A 49 9.30 4.09 -20.32
C PRO A 49 8.31 4.56 -21.38
N TYR A 50 7.56 3.73 -21.91
CA TYR A 50 6.75 3.79 -23.03
C TYR A 50 5.46 3.26 -22.83
N ASN A 51 4.53 3.60 -23.62
CA ASN A 51 3.14 3.31 -23.48
C ASN A 51 2.76 1.82 -23.54
N GLY A 52 3.64 0.90 -23.67
CA GLY A 52 3.34 -0.53 -23.72
C GLY A 52 2.25 -0.90 -24.72
N LEU A 53 1.81 0.05 -25.57
CA LEU A 53 0.68 -0.11 -26.44
C LEU A 53 1.02 -1.05 -27.59
N THR A 54 0.14 -1.98 -27.81
CA THR A 54 0.13 -2.86 -28.98
C THR A 54 -0.87 -2.39 -30.04
N SER A 55 -1.45 -1.18 -29.87
CA SER A 55 -2.26 -0.47 -30.87
C SER A 55 -1.70 0.94 -31.04
N VAL A 56 -1.21 1.25 -32.25
CA VAL A 56 -0.46 2.49 -32.53
C VAL A 56 -0.94 3.13 -33.84
N GLY A 57 -0.64 4.42 -34.00
CA GLY A 57 -0.91 5.14 -35.23
C GLY A 57 -0.15 4.56 -36.41
N ILE A 58 -0.73 4.66 -37.64
CA ILE A 58 0.00 4.35 -38.87
C ILE A 58 1.15 5.36 -38.98
N GLY A 59 2.35 4.87 -39.27
CA GLY A 59 3.54 5.72 -39.36
C GLY A 59 4.19 6.07 -38.04
N THR A 60 3.55 5.77 -36.88
CA THR A 60 4.14 5.95 -35.59
C THR A 60 5.28 4.96 -35.38
N MET A 61 6.43 5.47 -34.95
CA MET A 61 7.61 4.65 -34.66
C MET A 61 7.42 3.92 -33.34
N VAL A 62 7.70 2.62 -33.34
CA VAL A 62 7.60 1.75 -32.15
C VAL A 62 8.96 1.08 -31.93
N TYR A 63 9.38 1.01 -30.70
CA TYR A 63 10.51 0.21 -30.30
C TYR A 63 10.04 -1.09 -29.67
N PHE A 64 10.73 -2.16 -29.96
CA PHE A 64 10.61 -3.44 -29.30
C PHE A 64 11.87 -3.71 -28.52
N LYS A 65 11.71 -4.19 -27.29
CA LYS A 65 12.79 -4.62 -26.42
C LYS A 65 12.70 -6.11 -26.17
N VAL A 66 13.83 -6.80 -26.32
CA VAL A 66 13.95 -8.19 -25.91
C VAL A 66 14.98 -8.29 -24.81
N THR A 67 14.61 -8.99 -23.75
CA THR A 67 15.50 -9.33 -22.64
C THR A 67 15.64 -10.83 -22.49
N THR A 68 16.81 -11.25 -22.04
CA THR A 68 17.10 -12.65 -21.72
C THR A 68 17.94 -12.75 -20.44
N ASP A 69 17.90 -13.91 -19.79
CA ASP A 69 18.78 -14.23 -18.64
C ASP A 69 20.16 -14.78 -19.05
N SER A 70 20.45 -14.77 -20.35
CA SER A 70 21.71 -15.27 -20.94
C SER A 70 22.20 -14.33 -22.04
N SER A 71 23.45 -14.45 -22.46
CA SER A 71 23.93 -13.71 -23.63
C SER A 71 23.33 -14.25 -24.90
N PHE A 72 22.90 -13.39 -25.81
CA PHE A 72 22.34 -13.78 -27.12
C PHE A 72 23.34 -14.60 -27.93
N GLU A 73 22.85 -15.60 -28.67
CA GLU A 73 23.64 -16.46 -29.53
C GLU A 73 23.46 -16.13 -31.03
N ASN A 74 22.22 -16.14 -31.48
CA ASN A 74 21.84 -15.89 -32.87
C ASN A 74 20.49 -15.18 -32.96
N PRO A 75 20.38 -13.94 -32.52
CA PRO A 75 19.12 -13.20 -32.46
C PRO A 75 18.57 -12.96 -33.83
N THR A 76 17.27 -13.20 -34.01
CA THR A 76 16.56 -13.01 -35.29
C THR A 76 15.22 -12.31 -35.06
N TRP A 77 14.97 -11.29 -35.89
CA TRP A 77 13.69 -10.58 -35.92
C TRP A 77 12.96 -10.92 -37.20
N THR A 78 11.69 -11.28 -37.10
CA THR A 78 10.83 -11.59 -38.25
C THR A 78 9.45 -10.97 -38.14
N LEU A 79 8.78 -10.82 -39.29
CA LEU A 79 7.40 -10.32 -39.42
C LEU A 79 6.55 -11.41 -40.11
N PRO A 80 6.14 -12.46 -39.35
CA PRO A 80 5.39 -13.57 -39.95
C PRO A 80 4.00 -13.15 -40.46
N VAL A 81 3.44 -12.05 -39.96
CA VAL A 81 2.17 -11.48 -40.42
C VAL A 81 2.31 -9.98 -40.60
N THR A 82 1.89 -9.48 -41.75
CA THR A 82 1.77 -8.05 -42.07
C THR A 82 0.49 -7.83 -42.90
N PRO A 83 -0.07 -6.61 -42.93
CA PRO A 83 -1.15 -6.27 -43.87
C PRO A 83 -0.74 -6.50 -45.31
N ASP A 84 -1.72 -6.87 -46.19
CA ASP A 84 -1.49 -7.07 -47.61
C ASP A 84 -0.95 -5.80 -48.29
N GLY A 85 0.23 -5.90 -48.84
CA GLY A 85 0.90 -4.79 -49.53
C GLY A 85 1.83 -3.96 -48.65
N SER A 86 1.94 -4.28 -47.36
CA SER A 86 2.92 -3.64 -46.48
C SER A 86 4.36 -3.88 -46.92
N GLY A 87 5.15 -2.81 -46.86
CA GLY A 87 6.59 -2.84 -47.03
C GLY A 87 7.36 -2.58 -45.71
N ALA A 88 6.63 -2.55 -44.59
CA ALA A 88 7.24 -2.29 -43.30
C ALA A 88 8.30 -3.33 -42.90
N GLY A 89 9.32 -2.87 -42.20
CA GLY A 89 10.42 -3.70 -41.72
C GLY A 89 11.15 -3.01 -40.58
N PHE A 90 12.01 -3.76 -39.92
CA PHE A 90 12.85 -3.19 -38.88
C PHE A 90 13.92 -2.28 -39.49
N ALA A 91 14.07 -1.09 -38.91
CA ALA A 91 14.99 -0.06 -39.42
C ALA A 91 16.35 -0.11 -38.76
N GLU A 92 16.41 -0.29 -37.48
CA GLU A 92 17.62 -0.27 -36.65
C GLU A 92 17.55 -1.26 -35.52
N PHE A 93 18.73 -1.71 -35.05
CA PHE A 93 18.89 -2.56 -33.91
C PHE A 93 19.93 -1.95 -32.97
N LEU A 94 19.67 -1.97 -31.67
CA LEU A 94 20.63 -1.58 -30.64
C LEU A 94 20.80 -2.74 -29.64
N GLU A 95 22.02 -3.10 -29.35
CA GLU A 95 22.35 -4.07 -28.31
C GLU A 95 22.84 -3.31 -27.06
N GLU A 96 22.22 -3.58 -25.93
CA GLU A 96 22.62 -3.05 -24.65
C GLU A 96 23.12 -4.18 -23.76
N GLY A 97 24.43 -4.24 -23.60
CA GLY A 97 25.10 -5.38 -22.97
C GLY A 97 24.92 -6.68 -23.77
N ASP A 98 25.01 -7.81 -23.10
CA ASP A 98 24.94 -9.14 -23.70
C ASP A 98 23.53 -9.74 -23.73
N ASN A 99 22.54 -9.06 -23.13
CA ASN A 99 21.24 -9.65 -22.79
C ASN A 99 20.02 -8.75 -23.08
N VAL A 100 20.21 -7.60 -23.71
CA VAL A 100 19.12 -6.71 -24.14
C VAL A 100 19.34 -6.29 -25.61
N ILE A 101 18.30 -6.41 -26.43
CA ILE A 101 18.30 -5.93 -27.82
C ILE A 101 17.02 -5.13 -28.07
N TYR A 102 17.18 -3.98 -28.69
CA TYR A 102 16.07 -3.15 -29.17
C TYR A 102 15.98 -3.21 -30.69
N ALA A 103 14.77 -3.06 -31.22
CA ALA A 103 14.51 -2.90 -32.67
C ALA A 103 13.50 -1.78 -32.92
N LYS A 104 13.80 -0.90 -33.88
CA LYS A 104 12.88 0.13 -34.38
C LYS A 104 11.99 -0.45 -35.46
N PHE A 105 10.70 -0.14 -35.38
CA PHE A 105 9.70 -0.56 -36.35
C PHE A 105 8.68 0.56 -36.57
N THR A 106 8.27 0.74 -37.83
CA THR A 106 7.23 1.71 -38.20
C THR A 106 6.19 1.00 -39.07
N PRO A 107 4.94 0.86 -38.63
CA PRO A 107 3.87 0.28 -39.41
C PRO A 107 3.48 1.25 -40.54
N ASP A 108 3.40 0.78 -41.77
CA ASP A 108 3.13 1.58 -42.98
C ASP A 108 1.67 1.50 -43.46
N LEU A 109 0.91 0.52 -43.00
CA LEU A 109 -0.49 0.30 -43.36
C LEU A 109 -1.34 -0.04 -42.13
N SER A 110 -2.63 0.27 -42.23
CA SER A 110 -3.61 -0.19 -41.21
C SER A 110 -3.73 -1.70 -41.21
N GLY A 111 -3.67 -2.30 -40.03
CA GLY A 111 -3.84 -3.73 -39.84
C GLY A 111 -2.93 -4.32 -38.79
N ARG A 112 -2.93 -5.66 -38.75
CA ARG A 112 -2.17 -6.45 -37.80
C ARG A 112 -0.78 -6.79 -38.30
N TYR A 113 0.20 -6.55 -37.44
CA TYR A 113 1.56 -7.04 -37.58
C TYR A 113 1.85 -8.04 -36.47
N VAL A 114 2.53 -9.14 -36.79
CA VAL A 114 3.11 -10.01 -35.77
C VAL A 114 4.61 -9.81 -35.79
N ILE A 115 5.15 -9.40 -34.68
CA ILE A 115 6.58 -9.23 -34.45
C ILE A 115 7.05 -10.47 -33.72
N GLU A 116 8.00 -11.19 -34.30
CA GLU A 116 8.57 -12.39 -33.73
C GLU A 116 10.07 -12.21 -33.53
N PHE A 117 10.54 -12.57 -32.33
CA PHE A 117 11.96 -12.66 -32.02
C PHE A 117 12.34 -14.11 -31.69
N GLY A 118 13.47 -14.55 -32.22
CA GLY A 118 13.98 -15.90 -32.02
C GLY A 118 15.43 -15.93 -31.63
N ASP A 119 15.77 -16.72 -30.60
CA ASP A 119 17.13 -17.11 -30.21
C ASP A 119 17.08 -18.39 -29.37
N PHE A 120 18.24 -19.08 -29.18
CA PHE A 120 18.36 -20.33 -28.40
C PHE A 120 17.43 -21.48 -28.88
N GLY A 121 16.87 -21.39 -30.07
CA GLY A 121 15.82 -22.30 -30.55
C GLY A 121 14.45 -22.04 -29.93
N LEU A 122 14.27 -20.91 -29.26
CA LEU A 122 13.01 -20.38 -28.74
C LEU A 122 12.53 -19.24 -29.61
N THR A 123 11.23 -18.99 -29.60
CA THR A 123 10.62 -17.82 -30.22
C THR A 123 9.63 -17.18 -29.27
N THR A 124 9.53 -15.87 -29.31
CA THR A 124 8.49 -15.08 -28.65
C THR A 124 7.87 -14.13 -29.65
N GLU A 125 6.57 -13.84 -29.51
CA GLU A 125 5.87 -12.97 -30.44
C GLU A 125 5.00 -11.94 -29.73
N ILE A 126 4.80 -10.79 -30.38
CA ILE A 126 3.85 -9.77 -29.95
C ILE A 126 3.00 -9.34 -31.18
N ASN A 127 1.72 -9.05 -30.91
CA ASN A 127 0.81 -8.52 -31.92
C ASN A 127 0.79 -7.00 -31.82
N LEU A 128 1.02 -6.32 -32.93
CA LEU A 128 0.88 -4.88 -33.06
C LEU A 128 -0.26 -4.59 -34.02
N ASN A 129 -1.18 -3.72 -33.64
CA ASN A 129 -2.22 -3.17 -34.53
C ASN A 129 -1.85 -1.73 -34.89
N ALA A 130 -1.86 -1.44 -36.18
CA ALA A 130 -1.74 -0.08 -36.68
C ALA A 130 -3.10 0.41 -37.22
N ALA A 131 -3.52 1.62 -36.83
CA ALA A 131 -4.79 2.18 -37.26
C ALA A 131 -4.74 3.72 -37.28
N GLU A 132 -5.84 4.32 -37.79
CA GLU A 132 -6.07 5.76 -37.69
C GLU A 132 -6.81 6.07 -36.40
N TYR A 133 -6.55 7.26 -35.84
CA TYR A 133 -7.32 7.84 -34.73
C TYR A 133 -8.65 8.37 -35.25
N LEU A 134 -9.73 8.12 -34.50
CA LEU A 134 -11.09 8.49 -34.89
C LEU A 134 -11.68 9.64 -34.04
N GLY A 135 -11.18 9.80 -32.83
CA GLY A 135 -11.75 10.68 -31.82
C GLY A 135 -13.10 10.20 -31.29
N VAL A 136 -13.42 10.69 -30.09
CA VAL A 136 -14.68 10.33 -29.40
C VAL A 136 -15.93 10.77 -30.16
N ASN A 137 -15.85 11.89 -30.90
CA ASN A 137 -16.94 12.47 -31.66
C ASN A 137 -16.74 12.35 -33.17
N GLY A 138 -15.87 11.50 -33.65
CA GLY A 138 -15.43 11.36 -35.05
C GLY A 138 -16.47 10.88 -36.03
N GLY A 139 -17.68 11.42 -36.02
CA GLY A 139 -18.69 11.16 -37.03
C GLY A 139 -19.55 9.90 -36.81
N ALA A 140 -19.82 9.14 -37.85
CA ALA A 140 -20.74 8.00 -37.82
C ALA A 140 -20.18 6.79 -37.02
N VAL A 141 -18.90 6.76 -36.77
CA VAL A 141 -18.21 5.70 -36.06
C VAL A 141 -17.40 6.36 -34.95
N SER A 142 -17.96 6.42 -33.76
CA SER A 142 -17.27 6.91 -32.57
C SER A 142 -17.41 5.92 -31.39
N CYS A 143 -16.47 5.94 -30.49
CA CYS A 143 -16.51 5.11 -29.28
C CYS A 143 -17.86 5.21 -28.58
N MET A 144 -18.40 6.43 -28.49
CA MET A 144 -19.67 6.74 -27.82
C MET A 144 -20.90 6.13 -28.47
N ASN A 145 -20.83 5.76 -29.75
CA ASN A 145 -21.96 5.15 -30.45
C ASN A 145 -22.19 3.68 -30.04
N CYS A 146 -21.14 2.98 -29.65
CA CYS A 146 -21.19 1.58 -29.23
C CYS A 146 -21.03 1.43 -27.72
N HIS A 147 -20.17 2.24 -27.08
CA HIS A 147 -19.87 2.19 -25.67
C HIS A 147 -20.75 3.11 -24.82
N ASN A 148 -22.03 3.28 -25.17
CA ASN A 148 -23.02 4.11 -24.48
C ASN A 148 -24.18 3.34 -23.86
N ASN A 149 -24.10 2.02 -23.80
CA ASN A 149 -25.17 1.18 -23.31
C ASN A 149 -24.67 0.18 -22.24
N SER A 150 -25.61 -0.43 -21.51
CA SER A 150 -25.33 -1.34 -20.40
C SER A 150 -24.75 -2.72 -20.80
N GLU A 151 -24.56 -2.98 -22.07
CA GLU A 151 -23.98 -4.26 -22.54
C GLU A 151 -22.45 -4.28 -22.50
N TRP A 152 -21.84 -3.10 -22.53
CA TRP A 152 -20.39 -2.93 -22.50
C TRP A 152 -20.09 -1.94 -21.40
N ASP A 153 -19.49 -2.31 -20.30
CA ASP A 153 -19.16 -1.46 -19.14
C ASP A 153 -18.76 -0.05 -19.58
N PHE A 154 -19.79 0.77 -19.89
CA PHE A 154 -19.59 2.07 -20.48
C PHE A 154 -19.16 3.08 -19.41
N VAL A 155 -18.00 3.63 -19.61
CA VAL A 155 -17.39 4.60 -18.69
C VAL A 155 -17.39 6.04 -19.24
N GLY A 156 -17.98 6.26 -20.41
CA GLY A 156 -17.94 7.56 -21.10
C GLY A 156 -18.51 8.71 -20.29
N ASP A 157 -19.69 8.53 -19.64
CA ASP A 157 -20.28 9.59 -18.79
C ASP A 157 -19.42 9.91 -17.58
N LYS A 158 -18.75 8.91 -17.02
CA LYS A 158 -17.83 9.10 -15.89
C LYS A 158 -16.55 9.80 -16.34
N TRP A 159 -15.96 9.35 -17.46
CA TRP A 159 -14.77 9.96 -18.06
C TRP A 159 -15.00 11.44 -18.39
N GLN A 160 -16.18 11.84 -18.90
CA GLN A 160 -16.52 13.25 -19.14
C GLN A 160 -16.45 14.13 -17.89
N GLY A 161 -16.51 13.55 -16.70
CA GLY A 161 -16.31 14.25 -15.43
C GLY A 161 -14.84 14.42 -15.03
N THR A 162 -13.89 13.78 -15.72
CA THR A 162 -12.46 13.78 -15.33
C THR A 162 -11.71 15.01 -15.84
N GLY A 163 -10.51 15.23 -15.26
CA GLY A 163 -9.55 16.19 -15.79
C GLY A 163 -9.11 15.85 -17.20
N HIS A 164 -8.89 14.60 -17.53
CA HIS A 164 -8.53 14.16 -18.89
C HIS A 164 -9.50 14.67 -19.95
N TYR A 165 -10.79 14.68 -19.66
CA TYR A 165 -11.77 15.27 -20.58
C TYR A 165 -11.77 16.80 -20.56
N SER A 166 -11.68 17.43 -19.39
CA SER A 166 -12.00 18.85 -19.22
C SER A 166 -10.80 19.79 -19.27
N ASP A 167 -9.59 19.31 -18.93
CA ASP A 167 -8.47 20.20 -18.63
C ASP A 167 -7.93 20.90 -19.89
N THR A 168 -7.96 20.30 -21.06
CA THR A 168 -7.58 20.99 -22.30
C THR A 168 -8.54 22.17 -22.59
N GLU A 169 -9.84 21.97 -22.43
CA GLU A 169 -10.83 23.06 -22.56
C GLU A 169 -10.59 24.16 -21.54
N ARG A 170 -10.42 23.79 -20.26
CA ARG A 170 -10.15 24.73 -19.17
C ARG A 170 -8.85 25.50 -19.39
N ALA A 171 -7.84 24.84 -19.94
CA ALA A 171 -6.57 25.48 -20.28
C ALA A 171 -6.73 26.54 -21.37
N PHE A 172 -7.40 26.22 -22.46
CA PHE A 172 -7.70 27.20 -23.52
C PHE A 172 -8.59 28.34 -23.02
N ASN A 173 -9.49 28.07 -22.08
CA ASN A 173 -10.32 29.08 -21.45
C ASN A 173 -9.58 29.90 -20.39
N GLY A 174 -8.28 29.68 -20.15
CA GLY A 174 -7.46 30.40 -19.19
C GLY A 174 -7.79 30.12 -17.73
N GLU A 175 -8.40 28.94 -17.44
CA GLU A 175 -8.85 28.53 -16.11
C GLU A 175 -7.80 27.72 -15.32
N LEU A 176 -6.80 27.16 -16.01
CA LEU A 176 -5.74 26.37 -15.38
C LEU A 176 -4.48 27.20 -15.18
N SER A 177 -3.47 27.01 -15.99
CA SER A 177 -2.17 27.66 -15.88
C SER A 177 -1.99 28.74 -16.94
N SER A 178 -1.37 29.86 -16.58
CA SER A 178 -0.87 30.85 -17.57
C SER A 178 0.29 30.31 -18.41
N HIS A 179 0.78 29.10 -18.12
CA HIS A 179 1.89 28.47 -18.81
C HIS A 179 1.47 27.48 -19.90
N PHE A 180 0.16 27.26 -20.13
CA PHE A 180 -0.30 26.41 -21.22
C PHE A 180 0.17 26.98 -22.58
N ARG A 181 0.83 26.16 -23.37
CA ARG A 181 1.48 26.51 -24.64
C ARG A 181 1.20 25.44 -25.69
N GLU A 182 1.59 25.70 -26.92
CA GLU A 182 1.41 24.79 -28.05
C GLU A 182 1.97 23.40 -27.76
N PHE A 183 3.18 23.28 -27.21
CA PHE A 183 3.79 21.99 -26.88
C PHE A 183 3.00 21.17 -25.84
N CYS A 184 2.15 21.81 -25.04
CA CYS A 184 1.29 21.07 -24.12
C CYS A 184 0.27 20.18 -24.85
N LEU A 185 -0.04 20.49 -26.10
CA LEU A 185 -0.96 19.71 -26.92
C LEU A 185 -0.43 18.31 -27.22
N GLU A 186 0.86 18.09 -27.15
CA GLU A 186 1.50 16.79 -27.26
C GLU A 186 0.90 15.78 -26.28
N CYS A 187 0.56 16.21 -25.05
CA CYS A 187 -0.13 15.43 -24.04
C CYS A 187 -1.63 15.71 -23.94
N HIS A 188 -2.04 16.97 -24.21
CA HIS A 188 -3.41 17.42 -24.00
C HIS A 188 -4.29 17.29 -25.24
N SER A 189 -3.88 16.46 -26.21
CA SER A 189 -4.68 16.08 -27.37
C SER A 189 -4.60 14.57 -27.62
N THR A 190 -5.30 14.08 -28.62
CA THR A 190 -5.36 12.66 -28.96
C THR A 190 -4.64 12.40 -30.27
N GLY A 191 -3.74 11.41 -30.25
CA GLY A 191 -3.02 10.92 -31.41
C GLY A 191 -1.95 11.86 -31.93
N TYR A 192 -1.47 12.82 -31.13
CA TYR A 192 -0.36 13.69 -31.50
C TYR A 192 0.91 12.88 -31.76
N ASP A 193 1.50 13.05 -32.95
CA ASP A 193 2.73 12.40 -33.38
C ASP A 193 3.64 13.40 -34.06
N ALA A 194 4.72 13.79 -33.39
CA ALA A 194 5.67 14.77 -33.90
C ALA A 194 6.43 14.32 -35.16
N ASN A 195 6.32 13.05 -35.55
CA ASN A 195 6.91 12.57 -36.80
C ASN A 195 6.09 13.05 -38.01
N PRO A 196 6.61 13.97 -38.83
CA PRO A 196 5.85 14.57 -39.92
C PRO A 196 5.48 13.59 -41.06
N THR A 197 5.91 12.34 -40.95
CA THR A 197 5.56 11.27 -41.89
C THR A 197 4.47 10.34 -41.37
N ALA A 198 4.11 10.45 -40.10
CA ALA A 198 3.04 9.73 -39.46
C ALA A 198 1.72 10.48 -39.73
N VAL A 199 0.99 10.08 -40.74
CA VAL A 199 -0.35 10.61 -41.03
C VAL A 199 -1.36 9.56 -40.58
N ASN A 200 -1.89 9.74 -39.39
CA ASN A 200 -2.69 8.72 -38.70
C ASN A 200 -4.05 9.23 -38.18
N GLY A 201 -4.43 10.47 -38.51
CA GLY A 201 -5.69 11.10 -38.07
C GLY A 201 -5.61 11.70 -36.65
N GLY A 202 -4.41 11.85 -36.08
CA GLY A 202 -4.18 12.51 -34.81
C GLY A 202 -4.32 14.05 -34.88
N PHE A 203 -4.19 14.70 -33.76
CA PHE A 203 -4.38 16.16 -33.63
C PHE A 203 -3.49 16.96 -34.60
N ASP A 204 -2.22 16.58 -34.72
CA ASP A 204 -1.20 17.24 -35.54
C ASP A 204 -1.38 17.07 -37.05
N ASP A 205 -2.19 16.12 -37.49
CA ASP A 205 -2.54 15.93 -38.90
C ASP A 205 -3.51 17.00 -39.43
N PHE A 206 -4.11 17.81 -38.57
CA PHE A 206 -5.09 18.81 -38.94
C PHE A 206 -4.53 20.24 -38.81
N GLU A 207 -5.04 21.15 -39.65
CA GLU A 207 -4.67 22.56 -39.57
C GLU A 207 -5.07 23.11 -38.18
N PHE A 208 -4.10 23.68 -37.46
CA PHE A 208 -4.32 24.31 -36.18
C PHE A 208 -3.29 25.43 -35.98
N GLU A 209 -3.74 26.55 -35.42
CA GLU A 209 -2.88 27.66 -34.99
C GLU A 209 -3.14 27.95 -33.50
N PHE A 210 -2.08 27.82 -32.67
CA PHE A 210 -2.23 28.06 -31.25
C PHE A 210 -2.54 29.53 -30.99
N PRO A 211 -3.54 29.87 -30.16
CA PRO A 211 -4.00 31.26 -29.97
C PRO A 211 -2.98 32.09 -29.18
N ASP A 212 -2.81 33.36 -29.55
CA ASP A 212 -1.94 34.33 -28.87
C ASP A 212 -2.34 34.57 -27.40
N SER A 213 -3.58 34.28 -27.03
CA SER A 213 -4.12 34.51 -25.68
C SER A 213 -5.19 33.51 -25.31
N LEU A 214 -5.20 33.14 -24.02
CA LEU A 214 -6.15 32.23 -23.42
C LEU A 214 -7.16 33.02 -22.57
N TYR A 215 -8.47 32.83 -22.83
CA TYR A 215 -9.53 33.58 -22.16
C TYR A 215 -10.85 32.80 -22.16
N PRO A 216 -11.79 33.09 -21.24
CA PRO A 216 -13.06 32.38 -21.17
C PRO A 216 -13.83 32.38 -22.50
N GLY A 217 -14.19 31.20 -23.00
CA GLY A 217 -14.86 30.97 -24.29
C GLY A 217 -13.90 30.79 -25.46
N GLN A 218 -12.59 30.76 -25.25
CA GLN A 218 -11.61 30.49 -26.34
C GLN A 218 -11.77 29.11 -26.92
N TRP A 219 -12.08 28.11 -26.11
CA TRP A 219 -12.36 26.75 -26.58
C TRP A 219 -13.45 26.72 -27.67
N ASP A 220 -14.58 27.35 -27.43
CA ASP A 220 -15.70 27.39 -28.38
C ASP A 220 -15.31 28.08 -29.70
N ASN A 221 -14.46 29.10 -29.63
CA ASN A 221 -13.95 29.79 -30.82
C ASN A 221 -13.05 28.83 -31.63
N LEU A 222 -12.14 28.11 -30.96
CA LEU A 222 -11.25 27.16 -31.65
C LEU A 222 -12.02 25.98 -32.26
N VAL A 223 -13.04 25.45 -31.58
CA VAL A 223 -13.92 24.41 -32.14
C VAL A 223 -14.64 24.89 -33.42
N GLN A 224 -15.00 26.18 -33.50
CA GLN A 224 -15.61 26.73 -34.70
C GLN A 224 -14.58 26.99 -35.81
N GLN A 225 -13.37 27.41 -35.47
CA GLN A 225 -12.32 27.76 -36.41
C GLN A 225 -11.59 26.54 -36.96
N TYR A 226 -11.30 25.55 -36.10
CA TYR A 226 -10.54 24.35 -36.39
C TYR A 226 -11.29 23.08 -35.97
N PRO A 227 -12.46 22.79 -36.57
CA PRO A 227 -13.35 21.71 -36.10
C PRO A 227 -12.71 20.33 -36.16
N GLU A 228 -11.84 20.05 -37.11
CA GLU A 228 -11.19 18.75 -37.31
C GLU A 228 -10.10 18.54 -36.22
N ALA A 229 -9.20 19.48 -36.07
CA ALA A 229 -8.18 19.43 -34.98
C ALA A 229 -8.84 19.38 -33.61
N MET A 230 -9.82 20.24 -33.35
CA MET A 230 -10.49 20.29 -32.02
C MET A 230 -11.37 19.09 -31.76
N ALA A 231 -11.73 18.25 -32.73
CA ALA A 231 -12.33 16.95 -32.50
C ALA A 231 -11.34 16.00 -31.78
N MET A 232 -10.05 16.21 -31.97
CA MET A 232 -8.95 15.47 -31.30
C MET A 232 -8.37 16.23 -30.12
N GLY A 233 -8.88 17.42 -29.81
CA GLY A 233 -8.30 18.38 -28.85
C GLY A 233 -8.51 18.08 -27.36
N ARG A 234 -8.60 16.83 -26.96
CA ARG A 234 -8.73 16.38 -25.55
C ARG A 234 -7.94 15.10 -25.37
N ILE A 235 -7.70 14.70 -24.12
CA ILE A 235 -7.20 13.37 -23.80
C ILE A 235 -8.40 12.43 -23.85
N GLN A 236 -8.53 11.68 -24.95
CA GLN A 236 -9.70 10.82 -25.23
C GLN A 236 -9.38 9.34 -25.04
N CYS A 237 -10.34 8.46 -25.30
CA CYS A 237 -10.18 7.01 -25.14
C CYS A 237 -8.93 6.48 -25.86
N GLU A 238 -8.68 6.96 -27.06
CA GLU A 238 -7.58 6.50 -27.91
C GLU A 238 -6.20 6.97 -27.43
N SER A 239 -6.12 7.98 -26.56
CA SER A 239 -4.85 8.39 -25.94
C SER A 239 -4.29 7.30 -25.00
N CYS A 240 -5.17 6.50 -24.40
CA CYS A 240 -4.80 5.40 -23.50
C CYS A 240 -5.00 4.02 -24.12
N HIS A 241 -5.96 3.86 -25.04
CA HIS A 241 -6.30 2.58 -25.64
C HIS A 241 -5.72 2.38 -27.04
N GLY A 242 -5.04 3.39 -27.57
CA GLY A 242 -4.54 3.42 -28.94
C GLY A 242 -5.64 3.66 -29.97
N PRO A 243 -5.29 3.84 -31.26
CA PRO A 243 -6.20 4.18 -32.33
C PRO A 243 -7.21 3.07 -32.63
N GLY A 244 -8.48 3.46 -32.80
CA GLY A 244 -9.61 2.55 -32.97
C GLY A 244 -10.06 2.35 -34.44
N GLY A 245 -9.33 2.88 -35.41
CA GLY A 245 -9.73 2.89 -36.83
C GLY A 245 -10.02 1.53 -37.45
N ASN A 246 -9.58 0.44 -36.88
CA ASN A 246 -9.88 -0.93 -37.32
C ASN A 246 -10.58 -1.79 -36.23
N HIS A 247 -10.95 -1.22 -35.09
CA HIS A 247 -11.62 -1.96 -34.04
C HIS A 247 -13.05 -2.37 -34.40
N PHE A 248 -13.92 -1.43 -34.78
CA PHE A 248 -15.31 -1.62 -35.20
C PHE A 248 -16.08 -2.75 -34.48
N GLY A 249 -15.94 -2.83 -33.14
CA GLY A 249 -16.57 -3.87 -32.34
C GLY A 249 -15.93 -5.25 -32.47
N GLN A 250 -14.77 -5.37 -33.05
CA GLN A 250 -14.03 -6.63 -33.12
C GLN A 250 -13.39 -6.95 -31.81
N THR A 251 -13.29 -8.24 -31.48
CA THR A 251 -12.61 -8.79 -30.32
C THR A 251 -11.38 -9.60 -30.76
N GLY A 252 -10.59 -10.03 -29.79
CA GLY A 252 -9.37 -10.77 -30.08
C GLY A 252 -8.26 -9.84 -30.60
N ASN A 253 -7.63 -10.17 -31.73
CA ASN A 253 -6.46 -9.45 -32.22
C ASN A 253 -6.69 -7.98 -32.60
N ASN A 254 -7.94 -7.56 -32.74
CA ASN A 254 -8.31 -6.17 -33.04
C ASN A 254 -9.05 -5.52 -31.85
N ALA A 255 -9.01 -6.14 -30.68
CA ALA A 255 -9.52 -5.51 -29.47
C ALA A 255 -8.66 -4.29 -29.10
N MET A 256 -9.30 -3.27 -28.54
CA MET A 256 -8.57 -2.14 -27.96
C MET A 256 -7.73 -2.62 -26.78
N VAL A 257 -6.59 -2.00 -26.59
CA VAL A 257 -5.70 -2.31 -25.46
C VAL A 257 -6.37 -1.96 -24.14
N THR A 258 -6.29 -2.87 -23.19
CA THR A 258 -6.78 -2.68 -21.82
C THR A 258 -5.67 -3.09 -20.85
N THR A 259 -4.61 -2.33 -20.80
CA THR A 259 -3.49 -2.58 -19.91
C THR A 259 -3.65 -1.83 -18.59
N LEU A 260 -3.06 -2.38 -17.51
CA LEU A 260 -2.83 -1.67 -16.26
C LEU A 260 -1.39 -1.18 -16.14
N SER A 261 -0.55 -1.36 -17.17
CA SER A 261 0.86 -0.93 -17.14
C SER A 261 1.00 0.55 -16.81
N ALA A 262 1.99 0.89 -16.01
CA ALA A 262 2.36 2.27 -15.71
C ALA A 262 2.81 3.02 -16.95
N ASP A 263 3.40 2.31 -17.91
CA ASP A 263 3.88 2.86 -19.17
C ASP A 263 2.79 3.63 -19.94
N ASN A 264 1.55 3.14 -19.86
CA ASN A 264 0.41 3.82 -20.48
C ASN A 264 0.12 5.22 -19.87
N CYS A 265 0.54 5.45 -18.65
CA CYS A 265 0.44 6.75 -17.97
C CYS A 265 1.70 7.60 -18.20
N ALA A 266 2.84 6.94 -18.36
CA ALA A 266 4.15 7.53 -18.53
C ALA A 266 4.24 8.45 -19.75
N ASP A 267 3.51 8.15 -20.80
CA ASP A 267 3.42 9.02 -22.00
C ASP A 267 3.19 10.50 -21.69
N CYS A 268 2.51 10.78 -20.59
CA CYS A 268 2.16 12.15 -20.19
C CYS A 268 2.59 12.47 -18.74
N HIS A 269 2.76 11.46 -17.88
CA HIS A 269 2.99 11.62 -16.45
C HIS A 269 4.42 11.31 -16.01
N ASP A 270 5.39 11.30 -16.92
CA ASP A 270 6.80 10.99 -16.65
C ASP A 270 7.78 12.10 -17.03
N GLU A 271 7.30 13.32 -17.26
CA GLU A 271 8.17 14.40 -17.70
C GLU A 271 7.94 15.78 -17.08
N GLY A 272 9.04 16.53 -17.06
CA GLY A 272 9.07 17.91 -16.61
C GLY A 272 8.81 18.06 -15.11
N SER A 273 8.74 19.27 -14.61
CA SER A 273 8.56 19.56 -13.20
C SER A 273 7.13 19.35 -12.66
N HIS A 274 6.18 18.90 -13.49
CA HIS A 274 4.76 18.85 -13.14
C HIS A 274 4.13 17.47 -13.28
N HIS A 275 4.82 16.51 -13.87
CA HIS A 275 4.25 15.19 -14.23
C HIS A 275 5.21 14.02 -13.97
N VAL A 276 6.05 14.10 -12.95
CA VAL A 276 7.08 13.11 -12.58
C VAL A 276 6.57 11.93 -11.74
N PHE A 277 5.30 11.59 -11.87
CA PHE A 277 4.67 10.60 -10.99
C PHE A 277 5.15 9.17 -11.23
N VAL A 278 5.45 8.82 -12.48
CA VAL A 278 5.93 7.46 -12.83
C VAL A 278 7.34 7.27 -12.31
N GLN A 279 8.23 8.24 -12.50
CA GLN A 279 9.60 8.21 -11.94
C GLN A 279 9.57 8.00 -10.42
N GLN A 280 8.69 8.72 -9.70
CA GLN A 280 8.53 8.53 -8.26
C GLN A 280 8.03 7.13 -7.92
N TRP A 281 7.03 6.62 -8.66
CA TRP A 281 6.48 5.30 -8.45
C TRP A 281 7.52 4.19 -8.68
N ASP A 282 8.41 4.34 -9.66
CA ASP A 282 9.49 3.40 -9.95
C ASP A 282 10.45 3.18 -8.77
N PHE A 283 10.62 4.19 -7.91
CA PHE A 283 11.37 4.05 -6.66
C PHE A 283 10.61 3.27 -5.58
N SER A 284 9.31 3.07 -5.73
CA SER A 284 8.50 2.38 -4.75
C SER A 284 8.58 0.86 -4.86
N GLN A 285 8.29 0.16 -3.75
CA GLN A 285 8.15 -1.28 -3.78
C GLN A 285 6.91 -1.75 -4.59
N HIS A 286 5.95 -0.87 -4.86
CA HIS A 286 4.80 -1.16 -5.71
C HIS A 286 5.20 -1.47 -7.17
N ALA A 287 6.25 -0.83 -7.65
CA ALA A 287 6.82 -1.10 -8.97
C ALA A 287 7.54 -2.46 -9.07
N ASN A 288 7.92 -3.06 -7.93
CA ASN A 288 8.74 -4.27 -7.90
C ASN A 288 7.92 -5.53 -8.23
N PRO A 289 8.12 -6.15 -9.41
CA PRO A 289 7.35 -7.32 -9.83
C PRO A 289 7.68 -8.60 -9.04
N GLN A 290 8.76 -8.63 -8.27
CA GLN A 290 9.14 -9.83 -7.50
C GLN A 290 8.12 -10.16 -6.42
N PHE A 291 7.56 -9.15 -5.75
CA PHE A 291 6.51 -9.35 -4.76
C PHE A 291 5.18 -9.77 -5.39
N ALA A 292 4.86 -9.21 -6.54
CA ALA A 292 3.70 -9.64 -7.32
C ALA A 292 3.85 -11.09 -7.82
N GLY A 293 5.00 -11.47 -8.36
CA GLY A 293 5.22 -12.77 -8.99
C GLY A 293 5.05 -13.98 -8.06
N TYR A 294 5.47 -13.90 -6.80
CA TYR A 294 5.36 -15.02 -5.86
C TYR A 294 3.92 -15.27 -5.38
N ALA A 295 3.22 -14.23 -4.98
CA ALA A 295 1.91 -14.31 -4.34
C ALA A 295 0.75 -14.00 -5.30
N GLY A 296 0.95 -13.07 -6.24
CA GLY A 296 -0.08 -12.58 -7.16
C GLY A 296 -0.73 -13.67 -8.05
N GLY A 297 -0.01 -14.76 -8.31
CA GLY A 297 -0.54 -15.91 -9.06
C GLY A 297 -1.50 -16.81 -8.26
N ARG A 298 -1.84 -16.46 -7.02
CA ARG A 298 -2.77 -17.23 -6.16
C ARG A 298 -4.02 -16.41 -5.92
N SER A 299 -5.20 -16.96 -6.21
CA SER A 299 -6.48 -16.23 -6.06
C SER A 299 -6.71 -15.67 -4.65
N SER A 300 -6.23 -16.35 -3.62
CA SER A 300 -6.34 -15.90 -2.21
C SER A 300 -5.34 -14.80 -1.81
N CYS A 301 -4.41 -14.43 -2.68
CA CYS A 301 -3.37 -13.45 -2.41
C CYS A 301 -3.37 -12.31 -3.44
N ALA A 302 -3.93 -12.57 -4.63
CA ALA A 302 -3.87 -11.68 -5.77
C ALA A 302 -4.52 -10.31 -5.52
N ASN A 303 -5.54 -10.24 -4.66
CA ASN A 303 -6.18 -8.97 -4.31
C ASN A 303 -5.26 -7.94 -3.63
N CYS A 304 -4.14 -8.38 -3.04
CA CYS A 304 -3.13 -7.50 -2.43
C CYS A 304 -1.80 -7.53 -3.20
N HIS A 305 -1.48 -8.67 -3.85
CA HIS A 305 -0.18 -8.90 -4.47
C HIS A 305 -0.18 -8.83 -6.00
N SER A 306 -1.31 -8.43 -6.62
CA SER A 306 -1.37 -8.21 -8.07
C SER A 306 -2.30 -7.05 -8.38
N GLY A 307 -1.86 -6.13 -9.23
CA GLY A 307 -2.68 -5.00 -9.66
C GLY A 307 -3.97 -5.45 -10.35
N SER A 308 -3.87 -6.40 -11.27
CA SER A 308 -5.05 -6.99 -11.92
C SER A 308 -5.95 -7.72 -10.92
N GLY A 309 -5.35 -8.39 -9.92
CA GLY A 309 -6.09 -9.04 -8.85
C GLY A 309 -6.89 -8.06 -7.99
N PHE A 310 -6.29 -6.92 -7.63
CA PHE A 310 -6.99 -5.87 -6.89
C PHE A 310 -8.16 -5.30 -7.68
N VAL A 311 -7.93 -4.93 -8.94
CA VAL A 311 -8.98 -4.36 -9.81
C VAL A 311 -10.14 -5.32 -10.00
N GLU A 312 -9.89 -6.60 -10.24
CA GLU A 312 -10.96 -7.60 -10.37
C GLU A 312 -11.70 -7.84 -9.04
N TRP A 313 -10.97 -7.82 -7.92
CA TRP A 313 -11.57 -7.92 -6.60
C TRP A 313 -12.51 -6.74 -6.30
N VAL A 314 -12.10 -5.52 -6.64
CA VAL A 314 -12.94 -4.30 -6.50
C VAL A 314 -14.16 -4.39 -7.41
N LYS A 315 -13.99 -4.74 -8.69
CA LYS A 315 -15.11 -4.92 -9.64
C LYS A 315 -16.09 -6.00 -9.20
N GLY A 316 -15.59 -7.06 -8.57
CA GLY A 316 -16.39 -8.13 -7.99
C GLY A 316 -17.08 -7.77 -6.67
N GLY A 317 -17.05 -6.51 -6.23
CA GLY A 317 -17.64 -6.06 -4.97
C GLY A 317 -16.90 -6.59 -3.74
N GLN A 318 -15.59 -6.67 -3.83
CA GLN A 318 -14.67 -7.14 -2.79
C GLN A 318 -14.92 -8.61 -2.36
N GLN A 319 -15.43 -9.42 -3.27
CA GLN A 319 -15.58 -10.86 -3.02
C GLN A 319 -14.28 -11.61 -3.32
N PRO A 320 -14.01 -12.74 -2.64
CA PRO A 320 -12.85 -13.56 -2.91
C PRO A 320 -12.76 -13.96 -4.39
N LEU A 321 -11.57 -13.84 -4.96
CA LEU A 321 -11.33 -14.21 -6.35
C LEU A 321 -11.43 -15.73 -6.52
N SER A 322 -12.16 -16.18 -7.54
CA SER A 322 -12.26 -17.60 -7.90
C SER A 322 -11.00 -18.12 -8.58
N GLU A 323 -10.35 -17.25 -9.38
CA GLU A 323 -9.11 -17.52 -10.10
C GLU A 323 -8.20 -16.30 -9.97
N ALA A 324 -6.88 -16.49 -10.01
CA ALA A 324 -5.95 -15.38 -10.09
C ALA A 324 -5.87 -14.89 -11.54
N PRO A 325 -6.08 -13.59 -11.80
CA PRO A 325 -5.82 -13.02 -13.12
C PRO A 325 -4.31 -13.00 -13.41
N PRO A 326 -3.89 -12.64 -14.63
CA PRO A 326 -2.47 -12.42 -14.94
C PRO A 326 -1.83 -11.50 -13.89
N VAL A 327 -0.61 -11.82 -13.49
CA VAL A 327 0.09 -11.06 -12.43
C VAL A 327 0.66 -9.77 -13.02
N GLU A 328 0.33 -8.65 -12.38
CA GLU A 328 0.86 -7.33 -12.72
C GLU A 328 1.29 -6.61 -11.44
N ALA A 329 2.23 -5.67 -11.55
CA ALA A 329 2.64 -4.80 -10.46
C ALA A 329 1.46 -3.93 -9.96
N ILE A 330 1.62 -3.29 -8.82
CA ILE A 330 0.64 -2.33 -8.29
C ILE A 330 0.90 -0.98 -8.94
N THR A 331 0.33 -0.76 -10.11
CA THR A 331 0.56 0.40 -10.96
C THR A 331 -0.42 1.54 -10.69
N CYS A 332 -0.27 2.63 -11.44
CA CYS A 332 -1.14 3.81 -11.36
C CYS A 332 -2.63 3.44 -11.48
N ALA A 333 -2.99 2.64 -12.48
CA ALA A 333 -4.38 2.25 -12.75
C ALA A 333 -4.99 1.31 -11.70
N VAL A 334 -4.19 0.78 -10.79
CA VAL A 334 -4.68 -0.03 -9.66
C VAL A 334 -5.28 0.86 -8.59
N CYS A 335 -4.62 1.96 -8.27
CA CYS A 335 -5.11 2.94 -7.30
C CYS A 335 -6.08 3.94 -7.92
N HIS A 336 -5.79 4.42 -9.14
CA HIS A 336 -6.59 5.38 -9.86
C HIS A 336 -7.51 4.70 -10.89
N ASP A 337 -8.77 5.16 -10.96
CA ASP A 337 -9.66 4.80 -12.08
C ASP A 337 -9.68 5.96 -13.06
N PRO A 338 -8.98 5.87 -14.21
CA PRO A 338 -8.89 6.98 -15.16
C PRO A 338 -10.24 7.39 -15.77
N HIS A 339 -11.26 6.58 -15.56
CA HIS A 339 -12.61 6.85 -16.05
C HIS A 339 -13.54 7.44 -15.00
N ASP A 340 -13.19 7.48 -13.71
CA ASP A 340 -14.12 7.84 -12.63
C ASP A 340 -13.68 9.12 -11.91
N ALA A 341 -14.49 10.15 -12.00
CA ALA A 341 -14.30 11.44 -11.34
C ALA A 341 -15.14 11.59 -10.05
N SER A 342 -15.51 10.50 -9.40
CA SER A 342 -16.26 10.54 -8.13
C SER A 342 -15.48 11.22 -6.99
N ASN A 343 -14.18 11.34 -7.13
CA ASN A 343 -13.28 12.11 -6.27
C ASN A 343 -12.19 12.80 -7.10
N PRO A 344 -11.57 13.87 -6.59
CA PRO A 344 -10.62 14.69 -7.35
C PRO A 344 -9.40 13.93 -7.88
N SER A 345 -8.94 12.92 -7.15
CA SER A 345 -7.77 12.11 -7.53
C SER A 345 -8.15 10.84 -8.28
N GLN A 346 -9.40 10.65 -8.66
CA GLN A 346 -9.89 9.47 -9.39
C GLN A 346 -9.55 8.13 -8.70
N LEU A 347 -9.44 8.10 -7.37
CA LEU A 347 -9.07 6.90 -6.62
C LEU A 347 -10.22 5.89 -6.57
N ARG A 348 -9.88 4.60 -6.62
CA ARG A 348 -10.79 3.48 -6.39
C ARG A 348 -11.12 3.34 -4.91
N LEU A 349 -11.83 4.33 -4.35
CA LEU A 349 -12.14 4.38 -2.93
C LEU A 349 -13.16 3.32 -2.55
N VAL A 350 -12.68 2.20 -2.04
CA VAL A 350 -13.50 1.09 -1.51
C VAL A 350 -13.42 1.04 0.01
N SER A 351 -14.40 0.40 0.64
CA SER A 351 -14.37 0.20 2.09
C SER A 351 -13.18 -0.66 2.50
N ALA A 352 -12.66 -0.42 3.70
CA ALA A 352 -11.63 -1.26 4.30
C ALA A 352 -12.21 -1.95 5.54
N THR A 353 -12.03 -3.26 5.60
CA THR A 353 -12.43 -4.10 6.74
C THR A 353 -11.25 -4.99 7.09
N LEU A 354 -10.83 -4.96 8.35
CA LEU A 354 -9.74 -5.79 8.83
C LEU A 354 -10.17 -7.27 8.90
N SER A 355 -9.21 -8.16 8.99
CA SER A 355 -9.45 -9.60 9.00
C SER A 355 -10.26 -10.10 10.21
N ASN A 356 -10.30 -9.35 11.31
CA ASN A 356 -11.19 -9.60 12.47
C ASN A 356 -12.62 -9.07 12.28
N GLY A 357 -12.95 -8.51 11.10
CA GLY A 357 -14.26 -7.95 10.80
C GLY A 357 -14.46 -6.49 11.25
N TYR A 358 -13.44 -5.83 11.79
CA TYR A 358 -13.53 -4.42 12.15
C TYR A 358 -13.62 -3.54 10.90
N GLU A 359 -14.68 -2.76 10.79
CA GLU A 359 -14.85 -1.78 9.71
C GLU A 359 -14.02 -0.53 10.03
N VAL A 360 -13.03 -0.26 9.21
CA VAL A 360 -12.14 0.89 9.40
C VAL A 360 -12.91 2.20 9.16
N PRO A 361 -12.98 3.11 10.15
CA PRO A 361 -13.82 4.29 10.08
C PRO A 361 -13.22 5.44 9.24
N LEU A 362 -12.42 5.11 8.22
CA LEU A 362 -11.85 6.08 7.29
C LEU A 362 -12.78 6.33 6.12
N THR A 363 -12.95 7.59 5.77
CA THR A 363 -13.70 8.04 4.58
C THR A 363 -12.79 8.70 3.54
N ASN A 364 -11.52 8.89 3.88
CA ASN A 364 -10.49 9.52 3.07
C ASN A 364 -9.68 8.50 2.24
N GLU A 365 -8.66 9.00 1.57
CA GLU A 365 -7.80 8.24 0.65
C GLU A 365 -7.05 7.09 1.34
N GLY A 366 -6.69 7.23 2.61
CA GLY A 366 -5.95 6.22 3.37
C GLY A 366 -6.64 4.87 3.47
N ARG A 367 -7.97 4.82 3.36
CA ARG A 367 -8.70 3.54 3.32
C ARG A 367 -8.30 2.63 2.16
N LEU A 368 -7.84 3.21 1.05
CA LEU A 368 -7.36 2.42 -0.09
C LEU A 368 -6.14 1.59 0.29
N CYS A 369 -5.19 2.20 0.98
CA CYS A 369 -3.95 1.54 1.42
C CYS A 369 -4.22 0.36 2.36
N ILE A 370 -5.15 0.53 3.30
CA ILE A 370 -5.48 -0.50 4.32
C ILE A 370 -6.04 -1.78 3.68
N ASN A 371 -6.62 -1.72 2.47
CA ASN A 371 -7.11 -2.95 1.82
C ASN A 371 -6.00 -3.97 1.53
N CYS A 372 -4.74 -3.52 1.43
CA CYS A 372 -3.57 -4.38 1.24
C CYS A 372 -2.64 -4.37 2.47
N HIS A 373 -2.48 -3.22 3.11
CA HIS A 373 -1.61 -3.02 4.25
C HIS A 373 -2.32 -3.34 5.57
N GLN A 374 -2.70 -4.61 5.75
CA GLN A 374 -3.35 -5.14 6.95
C GLN A 374 -2.95 -6.60 7.20
N GLY A 375 -3.10 -7.04 8.44
CA GLY A 375 -3.01 -8.44 8.81
C GLY A 375 -4.11 -9.27 8.11
N ARG A 376 -3.77 -10.45 7.62
CA ARG A 376 -4.74 -11.35 6.97
C ARG A 376 -5.34 -12.40 7.91
N ARG A 377 -5.11 -12.24 9.22
CA ARG A 377 -5.55 -13.17 10.27
C ARG A 377 -6.34 -12.42 11.31
N ASP A 378 -7.47 -12.97 11.73
CA ASP A 378 -8.09 -12.58 12.99
C ASP A 378 -7.19 -13.05 14.15
N ALA A 379 -6.69 -12.13 14.94
CA ALA A 379 -5.70 -12.40 15.98
C ALA A 379 -6.20 -13.42 17.00
N VAL A 380 -7.45 -13.29 17.43
CA VAL A 380 -8.03 -14.15 18.48
C VAL A 380 -8.30 -15.54 17.91
N ASP A 381 -9.00 -15.65 16.77
CA ASP A 381 -9.31 -16.95 16.16
C ASP A 381 -8.02 -17.69 15.76
N TYR A 382 -7.07 -16.98 15.19
CA TYR A 382 -5.78 -17.56 14.76
C TYR A 382 -4.97 -18.09 15.93
N THR A 383 -4.89 -17.36 17.03
CA THR A 383 -4.11 -17.76 18.21
C THR A 383 -4.87 -18.72 19.11
N ASP A 384 -6.19 -18.73 19.10
CA ASP A 384 -7.00 -19.75 19.75
C ASP A 384 -6.81 -21.12 19.11
N ASN A 385 -6.59 -21.16 17.81
CA ASN A 385 -6.30 -22.35 17.02
C ASN A 385 -4.80 -22.49 16.69
N TYR A 386 -3.91 -22.00 17.55
CA TYR A 386 -2.48 -21.88 17.28
C TYR A 386 -1.80 -23.18 16.87
N LEU A 387 -2.22 -24.33 17.40
CA LEU A 387 -1.64 -25.64 17.05
C LEU A 387 -1.77 -25.99 15.57
N ASP A 388 -2.84 -25.52 14.92
CA ASP A 388 -3.08 -25.73 13.49
C ASP A 388 -2.31 -24.70 12.63
N ASN A 389 -1.81 -23.65 13.24
CA ASN A 389 -1.16 -22.52 12.60
C ASN A 389 0.36 -22.45 12.80
N LEU A 390 0.94 -23.38 13.60
CA LEU A 390 2.38 -23.43 13.85
C LEU A 390 3.16 -23.55 12.54
N SER A 391 4.06 -22.59 12.27
CA SER A 391 4.90 -22.58 11.09
C SER A 391 6.02 -21.53 11.20
N SER A 392 6.98 -21.57 10.27
CA SER A 392 7.97 -20.50 10.11
C SER A 392 7.37 -19.17 9.60
N HIS A 393 6.08 -19.15 9.27
CA HIS A 393 5.32 -17.97 8.84
C HIS A 393 4.17 -17.69 9.81
N TYR A 394 4.36 -17.99 11.09
CA TYR A 394 3.40 -17.66 12.14
C TYR A 394 3.28 -16.14 12.29
N GLY A 395 2.07 -15.64 12.53
CA GLY A 395 1.81 -14.21 12.79
C GLY A 395 0.73 -13.59 11.90
N PRO A 396 0.56 -12.27 11.95
CA PRO A 396 -0.48 -11.52 11.23
C PRO A 396 -0.31 -11.56 9.71
N HIS A 397 0.86 -11.88 9.20
CA HIS A 397 1.41 -11.64 7.87
C HIS A 397 2.14 -10.30 7.79
N HIS A 398 3.06 -10.17 6.84
CA HIS A 398 3.78 -8.91 6.62
C HIS A 398 2.80 -7.80 6.25
N GLY A 399 2.93 -6.65 6.87
CA GLY A 399 2.18 -5.46 6.51
C GLY A 399 0.93 -5.16 7.36
N PRO A 400 0.91 -5.36 8.71
CA PRO A 400 -0.24 -5.06 9.57
C PRO A 400 -0.38 -3.56 9.90
N GLN A 401 0.10 -2.65 9.04
CA GLN A 401 0.12 -1.22 9.30
C GLN A 401 -1.29 -0.65 9.60
N GLY A 402 -2.30 -1.14 8.88
CA GLY A 402 -3.69 -0.74 9.09
C GLY A 402 -4.20 -1.15 10.47
N ASP A 403 -3.90 -2.38 10.89
CA ASP A 403 -4.28 -2.91 12.22
C ASP A 403 -3.65 -2.08 13.35
N VAL A 404 -2.35 -1.81 13.23
CA VAL A 404 -1.63 -0.97 14.22
C VAL A 404 -2.16 0.46 14.22
N LEU A 405 -2.35 1.08 13.04
CA LEU A 405 -2.84 2.46 12.94
C LEU A 405 -4.20 2.64 13.62
N VAL A 406 -5.12 1.68 13.45
CA VAL A 406 -6.44 1.76 14.09
C VAL A 406 -6.46 1.20 15.51
N GLY A 407 -5.41 0.51 15.95
CA GLY A 407 -5.30 -0.09 17.29
C GLY A 407 -6.19 -1.32 17.47
N GLU A 408 -6.33 -2.14 16.41
CA GLU A 408 -7.25 -3.29 16.38
C GLU A 408 -6.51 -4.58 16.00
N ASN A 409 -7.21 -5.71 16.10
CA ASN A 409 -6.75 -7.02 15.66
C ASN A 409 -5.47 -7.53 16.36
N ALA A 410 -5.30 -7.16 17.63
CA ALA A 410 -4.27 -7.68 18.52
C ALA A 410 -4.87 -8.64 19.56
N VAL A 411 -4.04 -9.41 20.23
CA VAL A 411 -4.45 -10.20 21.38
C VAL A 411 -4.29 -9.35 22.65
N THR A 412 -5.39 -8.90 23.21
CA THR A 412 -5.40 -8.02 24.38
C THR A 412 -5.86 -8.70 25.66
N TRP A 413 -6.22 -9.98 25.60
CA TRP A 413 -6.81 -10.75 26.72
C TRP A 413 -8.03 -10.07 27.34
N GLY A 414 -8.70 -9.18 26.59
CA GLY A 414 -9.85 -8.41 27.01
C GLY A 414 -9.54 -7.07 27.66
N TYR A 415 -8.27 -6.68 27.75
CA TYR A 415 -7.88 -5.34 28.17
C TYR A 415 -8.12 -4.32 27.06
N ASP A 416 -8.48 -3.10 27.47
CA ASP A 416 -8.61 -1.96 26.57
C ASP A 416 -7.23 -1.31 26.42
N VAL A 417 -6.66 -1.39 25.22
CA VAL A 417 -5.34 -0.82 24.91
C VAL A 417 -5.55 0.55 24.29
N PRO A 418 -5.05 1.64 24.91
CA PRO A 418 -5.21 2.98 24.37
C PRO A 418 -4.62 3.16 22.99
N SER A 419 -5.13 4.12 22.24
CA SER A 419 -4.65 4.48 20.91
C SER A 419 -4.35 5.96 20.80
N SER A 420 -3.26 6.29 20.13
CA SER A 420 -2.89 7.65 19.81
C SER A 420 -3.89 8.31 18.85
N PRO A 421 -3.98 9.63 18.82
CA PRO A 421 -4.93 10.35 17.97
C PRO A 421 -4.52 10.43 16.49
N HIS A 422 -3.44 9.78 16.03
CA HIS A 422 -2.94 9.91 14.65
C HIS A 422 -4.03 9.57 13.62
N LEU A 423 -4.79 8.49 13.83
CA LEU A 423 -5.89 8.12 12.92
C LEU A 423 -6.91 9.25 12.71
N GLN A 424 -7.23 10.02 13.77
CA GLN A 424 -8.21 11.09 13.72
C GLN A 424 -7.59 12.44 13.38
N ALA A 425 -6.32 12.67 13.73
CA ALA A 425 -5.63 13.93 13.59
C ALA A 425 -5.05 14.14 12.18
N ILE A 426 -4.68 13.08 11.49
CA ILE A 426 -4.11 13.14 10.14
C ILE A 426 -5.25 13.06 9.12
N GLU A 427 -5.54 14.20 8.46
CA GLU A 427 -6.69 14.36 7.58
C GLU A 427 -6.80 13.27 6.50
N LYS A 428 -5.67 12.84 5.93
CA LYS A 428 -5.60 11.84 4.85
C LYS A 428 -5.04 10.49 5.28
N ALA A 429 -4.90 10.27 6.60
CA ALA A 429 -4.30 9.06 7.18
C ALA A 429 -2.95 8.71 6.50
N CYS A 430 -2.77 7.49 5.97
CA CYS A 430 -1.54 7.02 5.34
C CYS A 430 -0.95 8.03 4.33
N VAL A 431 -1.82 8.60 3.47
CA VAL A 431 -1.44 9.54 2.42
C VAL A 431 -0.83 10.82 2.99
N GLY A 432 -1.31 11.27 4.17
CA GLY A 432 -0.81 12.48 4.82
C GLY A 432 0.68 12.44 5.19
N CYS A 433 1.19 11.25 5.44
CA CYS A 433 2.61 11.02 5.73
C CYS A 433 3.36 10.47 4.51
N HIS A 434 2.93 9.30 3.99
CA HIS A 434 3.65 8.57 2.95
C HIS A 434 3.65 9.24 1.57
N MET A 435 2.69 10.13 1.31
CA MET A 435 2.63 10.93 0.08
C MET A 435 2.75 12.44 0.34
N GLY A 436 3.12 12.84 1.55
CA GLY A 436 3.47 14.23 1.82
C GLY A 436 4.74 14.64 1.09
N GLU A 437 4.84 15.93 0.73
CA GLU A 437 6.03 16.47 0.07
C GLU A 437 7.27 16.21 0.94
N GLY A 438 8.32 15.69 0.33
CA GLY A 438 9.57 15.31 0.96
C GLY A 438 10.78 16.03 0.37
N PRO A 439 11.98 15.55 0.65
CA PRO A 439 13.20 16.04 0.01
C PRO A 439 13.09 15.98 -1.51
N LEU A 440 13.50 17.09 -2.16
CA LEU A 440 13.45 17.27 -3.60
C LEU A 440 14.84 17.05 -4.19
N ASP A 441 14.94 16.20 -5.21
CA ASP A 441 16.10 16.22 -6.11
C ASP A 441 15.95 17.41 -7.06
N GLU A 442 16.80 18.43 -6.88
CA GLU A 442 16.75 19.64 -7.71
C GLU A 442 17.14 19.37 -9.18
N SER A 443 17.88 18.30 -9.46
CA SER A 443 18.30 17.95 -10.82
C SER A 443 17.18 17.29 -11.62
N GLU A 444 16.40 16.44 -10.96
CA GLU A 444 15.28 15.70 -11.56
C GLU A 444 13.92 16.39 -11.36
N HIS A 445 13.87 17.44 -10.55
CA HIS A 445 12.64 18.15 -10.14
C HIS A 445 11.59 17.19 -9.51
N SER A 446 12.05 16.13 -8.87
CA SER A 446 11.22 15.08 -8.32
C SER A 446 11.49 14.87 -6.83
N PHE A 447 10.48 14.44 -6.08
CA PHE A 447 10.66 14.01 -4.71
C PHE A 447 11.33 12.64 -4.68
N ILE A 448 12.33 12.49 -3.80
CA ILE A 448 13.05 11.23 -3.57
C ILE A 448 12.58 10.50 -2.32
N ALA A 449 11.68 11.11 -1.55
CA ALA A 449 10.86 10.50 -0.52
C ALA A 449 9.52 11.23 -0.45
N GLY A 450 8.46 10.59 -0.03
CA GLY A 450 7.10 11.10 -0.10
C GLY A 450 6.50 11.00 -1.50
N ALA A 451 5.40 11.70 -1.76
CA ALA A 451 4.65 11.66 -3.02
C ALA A 451 4.41 10.21 -3.50
N HIS A 452 4.60 9.91 -4.79
CA HIS A 452 4.39 8.57 -5.34
C HIS A 452 5.56 7.59 -5.10
N THR A 453 6.62 8.01 -4.41
CA THR A 453 7.62 7.06 -3.90
C THR A 453 7.07 6.24 -2.72
N PHE A 454 6.09 6.79 -1.99
CA PHE A 454 5.51 6.24 -0.76
C PHE A 454 6.53 6.02 0.37
N GLU A 455 7.80 6.34 0.14
CA GLU A 455 8.89 6.13 1.08
C GLU A 455 8.97 7.28 2.09
N MET A 456 9.21 6.94 3.35
CA MET A 456 9.42 7.92 4.41
C MET A 456 10.88 8.30 4.57
N ARG A 457 11.78 7.65 3.84
CA ARG A 457 13.22 7.93 3.80
C ARG A 457 13.72 7.92 2.37
N THR A 458 14.71 8.78 2.10
CA THR A 458 15.45 8.74 0.85
C THR A 458 16.32 7.48 0.75
N PRO A 459 16.80 7.10 -0.43
CA PRO A 459 17.75 5.98 -0.57
C PRO A 459 19.01 6.09 0.29
N ASP A 460 19.45 7.32 0.61
CA ASP A 460 20.59 7.59 1.49
C ASP A 460 20.22 7.58 2.98
N GLY A 461 18.93 7.37 3.31
CA GLY A 461 18.43 7.22 4.67
C GLY A 461 17.92 8.50 5.33
N GLU A 462 17.91 9.65 4.65
CA GLU A 462 17.36 10.90 5.17
C GLU A 462 15.83 10.76 5.38
N ALA A 463 15.36 11.15 6.55
CA ALA A 463 13.96 11.02 6.91
C ALA A 463 13.11 12.18 6.38
N ASN A 464 11.93 11.90 5.83
CA ASN A 464 10.94 12.91 5.47
C ASN A 464 10.19 13.41 6.72
N THR A 465 10.86 14.21 7.54
CA THR A 465 10.29 14.77 8.78
C THR A 465 9.39 15.98 8.54
N LEU A 466 9.41 16.55 7.34
CA LEU A 466 8.58 17.73 6.96
C LEU A 466 7.09 17.45 7.15
N VAL A 467 6.65 16.22 6.93
CA VAL A 467 5.25 15.81 7.11
C VAL A 467 4.76 15.87 8.55
N CYS A 468 5.66 15.86 9.52
CA CYS A 468 5.35 15.93 10.96
C CYS A 468 5.21 17.37 11.47
N GLU A 469 5.88 18.33 10.84
CA GLU A 469 6.01 19.70 11.30
C GLU A 469 4.68 20.45 11.50
N PRO A 470 3.65 20.25 10.66
CA PRO A 470 2.38 20.96 10.84
C PRO A 470 1.73 20.75 12.20
N CYS A 471 1.96 19.59 12.82
CA CYS A 471 1.39 19.24 14.13
C CYS A 471 2.43 19.28 15.25
N HIS A 472 3.67 18.84 14.98
CA HIS A 472 4.71 18.66 15.98
C HIS A 472 5.75 19.79 16.03
N GLY A 473 5.70 20.75 15.09
CA GLY A 473 6.77 21.73 14.90
C GLY A 473 8.04 21.05 14.40
N ASP A 474 9.16 21.74 14.44
CA ASP A 474 10.46 21.18 14.06
C ASP A 474 10.75 19.89 14.84
N VAL A 475 10.83 18.77 14.13
CA VAL A 475 11.13 17.45 14.70
C VAL A 475 12.60 17.04 14.49
N GLY A 476 13.41 17.90 13.82
CA GLY A 476 14.81 17.58 13.50
C GLY A 476 14.95 16.67 12.30
N ASP A 477 16.08 15.99 12.21
CA ASP A 477 16.51 15.26 11.02
C ASP A 477 16.08 13.77 11.03
N ASP A 478 15.43 13.31 12.10
CA ASP A 478 14.99 11.90 12.22
C ASP A 478 13.67 11.76 12.98
N PHE A 479 12.93 10.70 12.70
CA PHE A 479 11.67 10.39 13.39
C PHE A 479 11.88 10.08 14.86
N ASN A 480 13.04 9.53 15.23
CA ASN A 480 13.37 9.05 16.58
C ASN A 480 13.72 10.15 17.58
N VAL A 481 13.63 11.44 17.20
CA VAL A 481 13.95 12.55 18.12
C VAL A 481 12.81 12.87 19.08
N LYS A 482 11.59 12.42 18.82
CA LYS A 482 10.43 12.70 19.67
C LYS A 482 10.22 11.58 20.68
N LYS A 483 10.14 11.99 21.95
CA LYS A 483 9.78 11.12 23.06
C LYS A 483 8.27 11.03 23.18
N LEU A 484 7.77 9.84 23.45
CA LEU A 484 6.39 9.63 23.86
C LEU A 484 6.31 9.74 25.38
N TYR A 485 5.35 10.48 25.89
CA TYR A 485 5.07 10.55 27.33
C TYR A 485 3.69 9.94 27.62
N ILE A 486 3.67 8.79 28.27
CA ILE A 486 2.46 8.18 28.82
C ILE A 486 2.51 8.38 30.35
N ASP A 487 1.54 9.10 30.89
CA ASP A 487 1.49 9.45 32.34
C ASP A 487 2.75 10.16 32.86
N GLY A 488 3.49 10.85 31.99
CA GLY A 488 4.72 11.56 32.31
C GLY A 488 5.97 10.69 32.36
N ILE A 489 5.88 9.45 31.90
CA ILE A 489 6.98 8.50 31.74
C ILE A 489 7.36 8.45 30.26
N ALA A 490 8.64 8.47 29.95
CA ALA A 490 9.17 8.33 28.59
C ALA A 490 10.18 7.18 28.47
N ASP A 491 10.65 6.62 29.57
CA ASP A 491 11.42 5.38 29.65
C ASP A 491 10.41 4.21 29.70
N HIS A 492 10.07 3.67 28.55
CA HIS A 492 9.01 2.66 28.43
C HIS A 492 9.53 1.23 28.50
N ASP A 493 10.77 0.99 28.09
CA ASP A 493 11.43 -0.31 28.17
C ASP A 493 12.10 -0.57 29.54
N GLY A 494 12.25 0.49 30.37
CA GLY A 494 12.71 0.39 31.75
C GLY A 494 14.22 0.25 31.88
N ASP A 495 15.00 0.63 30.89
CA ASP A 495 16.46 0.58 30.90
C ASP A 495 17.10 1.74 31.69
N GLY A 496 16.34 2.76 32.02
CA GLY A 496 16.71 3.95 32.80
C GLY A 496 17.16 5.11 31.91
N VAL A 497 16.99 5.04 30.61
CA VAL A 497 17.26 6.10 29.64
C VAL A 497 15.95 6.52 28.99
N GLU A 498 15.67 7.79 28.88
CA GLU A 498 14.55 8.29 28.11
C GLU A 498 15.02 8.55 26.66
N GLU A 499 14.57 7.76 25.72
CA GLU A 499 14.97 7.79 24.32
C GLU A 499 13.87 8.31 23.40
N GLY A 500 14.07 8.22 22.08
CA GLY A 500 13.02 8.44 21.11
C GLY A 500 12.07 7.24 21.04
N LEU A 501 10.86 7.47 20.58
CA LEU A 501 9.83 6.42 20.55
C LEU A 501 10.28 5.12 19.89
N GLN A 502 11.02 5.21 18.76
CA GLN A 502 11.41 4.01 18.02
C GLN A 502 12.42 3.16 18.80
N ASP A 503 13.32 3.79 19.55
CA ASP A 503 14.28 3.08 20.42
C ASP A 503 13.55 2.42 21.59
N GLU A 504 12.62 3.13 22.25
CA GLU A 504 11.79 2.58 23.33
C GLU A 504 10.96 1.37 22.87
N VAL A 505 10.36 1.45 21.66
CA VAL A 505 9.61 0.31 21.09
C VAL A 505 10.56 -0.84 20.75
N HIS A 506 11.77 -0.53 20.27
CA HIS A 506 12.77 -1.54 19.97
C HIS A 506 13.24 -2.26 21.24
N GLY A 507 13.50 -1.53 22.32
CA GLY A 507 13.84 -2.11 23.64
C GLY A 507 12.74 -3.04 24.18
N LEU A 508 11.48 -2.63 24.06
CA LEU A 508 10.34 -3.49 24.41
C LEU A 508 10.25 -4.75 23.53
N LEU A 509 10.53 -4.64 22.25
CA LEU A 509 10.57 -5.79 21.34
C LEU A 509 11.73 -6.73 21.70
N GLU A 510 12.91 -6.23 22.03
CA GLU A 510 14.03 -7.05 22.50
C GLU A 510 13.71 -7.79 23.78
N GLU A 511 13.08 -7.11 24.75
CA GLU A 511 12.62 -7.75 26.00
C GLU A 511 11.61 -8.86 25.72
N LEU A 512 10.60 -8.59 24.89
CA LEU A 512 9.58 -9.56 24.53
C LEU A 512 10.16 -10.75 23.75
N TYR A 513 11.08 -10.50 22.81
CA TYR A 513 11.80 -11.55 22.07
C TYR A 513 12.55 -12.49 23.03
N ALA A 514 13.21 -11.95 24.04
CA ALA A 514 13.94 -12.74 25.04
C ALA A 514 13.02 -13.66 25.89
N LEU A 515 11.74 -13.32 26.01
CA LEU A 515 10.75 -14.10 26.75
C LEU A 515 10.07 -15.18 25.89
N LEU A 516 10.14 -15.05 24.56
CA LEU A 516 9.47 -15.93 23.61
C LEU A 516 10.40 -17.06 23.12
N PRO A 517 9.83 -18.21 22.67
CA PRO A 517 10.60 -19.23 21.95
C PRO A 517 11.27 -18.62 20.71
N ASN A 518 12.60 -18.64 20.67
CA ASN A 518 13.39 -18.05 19.59
C ASN A 518 14.61 -18.92 19.22
N ASP A 519 15.22 -18.64 18.06
CA ASP A 519 16.38 -19.38 17.55
C ASP A 519 17.74 -18.75 17.96
N GLY A 520 17.72 -17.64 18.68
CA GLY A 520 18.90 -16.85 19.06
C GLY A 520 19.56 -16.11 17.87
N ALA A 521 18.96 -16.13 16.69
CA ALA A 521 19.42 -15.49 15.47
C ALA A 521 18.49 -14.36 14.99
N GLY A 522 17.52 -13.97 15.82
CA GLY A 522 16.56 -12.92 15.54
C GLY A 522 15.19 -13.41 15.07
N HIS A 523 14.94 -14.73 15.01
CA HIS A 523 13.65 -15.26 14.57
C HIS A 523 12.93 -15.98 15.71
N LEU A 524 11.62 -15.84 15.75
CA LEU A 524 10.78 -16.61 16.67
C LEU A 524 10.66 -18.08 16.22
N ALA A 525 10.68 -18.98 17.20
CA ALA A 525 10.61 -20.43 16.97
C ALA A 525 9.18 -20.97 17.26
N ILE A 526 8.17 -20.43 16.60
CA ILE A 526 6.75 -20.82 16.74
C ILE A 526 6.40 -21.95 15.74
N THR A 527 7.10 -23.06 15.84
CA THR A 527 7.05 -24.10 14.81
C THR A 527 6.61 -25.48 15.28
N ASP A 528 6.54 -25.71 16.58
CA ASP A 528 6.18 -27.03 17.13
C ASP A 528 5.24 -26.95 18.36
N SER A 529 4.68 -28.08 18.73
CA SER A 529 3.68 -28.21 19.80
C SER A 529 4.22 -28.01 21.23
N SER A 530 5.50 -27.68 21.41
CA SER A 530 6.05 -27.28 22.72
C SER A 530 5.68 -25.84 23.08
N VAL A 531 5.32 -25.03 22.09
CA VAL A 531 4.82 -23.66 22.27
C VAL A 531 3.47 -23.71 22.98
N THR A 532 3.33 -22.92 24.02
CA THR A 532 2.06 -22.75 24.74
C THR A 532 1.13 -21.77 24.00
N LYS A 533 -0.17 -21.80 24.32
CA LYS A 533 -1.13 -20.85 23.76
C LYS A 533 -0.72 -19.40 24.08
N LEU A 534 -0.27 -19.17 25.32
CA LEU A 534 0.14 -17.83 25.77
C LEU A 534 1.36 -17.32 24.99
N GLU A 535 2.37 -18.17 24.78
CA GLU A 535 3.53 -17.82 23.96
C GLU A 535 3.13 -17.56 22.49
N ALA A 536 2.20 -18.32 21.94
CA ALA A 536 1.67 -18.11 20.59
C ALA A 536 0.92 -16.75 20.49
N GLN A 537 0.11 -16.42 21.48
CA GLN A 537 -0.59 -15.14 21.56
C GLN A 537 0.38 -13.95 21.67
N ALA A 538 1.37 -14.06 22.54
CA ALA A 538 2.40 -13.04 22.71
C ALA A 538 3.30 -12.89 21.47
N ALA A 539 3.61 -14.00 20.79
CA ALA A 539 4.34 -13.99 19.54
C ALA A 539 3.56 -13.30 18.40
N TYR A 540 2.24 -13.42 18.39
CA TYR A 540 1.41 -12.68 17.45
C TYR A 540 1.52 -11.16 17.65
N ASN A 541 1.42 -10.69 18.89
CA ASN A 541 1.57 -9.26 19.22
C ASN A 541 2.98 -8.75 18.93
N TYR A 542 4.02 -9.54 19.24
CA TYR A 542 5.39 -9.22 18.87
C TYR A 542 5.51 -8.97 17.36
N LEU A 543 5.08 -9.95 16.55
CA LEU A 543 5.15 -9.89 15.10
C LEU A 543 4.25 -8.79 14.52
N MET A 544 3.16 -8.45 15.18
CA MET A 544 2.30 -7.34 14.76
C MET A 544 3.03 -5.99 14.81
N ILE A 545 3.75 -5.72 15.88
CA ILE A 545 4.49 -4.47 16.02
C ILE A 545 5.81 -4.50 15.24
N GLU A 546 6.50 -5.63 15.20
CA GLU A 546 7.74 -5.79 14.43
C GLU A 546 7.50 -5.67 12.92
N GLU A 547 6.49 -6.35 12.37
CA GLU A 547 6.14 -6.34 10.94
C GLU A 547 5.39 -5.07 10.49
N ASP A 548 4.91 -4.26 11.42
CA ASP A 548 4.42 -2.90 11.15
C ASP A 548 5.54 -1.98 10.62
N ARG A 549 6.78 -2.22 11.06
CA ARG A 549 8.01 -1.56 10.60
C ARG A 549 8.08 -0.05 10.85
N SER A 550 7.11 0.52 11.56
CA SER A 550 7.11 1.95 11.88
C SER A 550 7.89 2.27 13.17
N GLY A 551 8.30 1.25 13.94
CA GLY A 551 8.82 1.45 15.29
C GLY A 551 7.81 2.17 16.19
N GLY A 552 6.52 1.85 16.05
CA GLY A 552 5.44 2.44 16.83
C GLY A 552 4.86 3.75 16.27
N MET A 553 5.43 4.32 15.20
CA MET A 553 5.01 5.64 14.69
C MET A 553 3.56 5.67 14.16
N HIS A 554 3.02 4.56 13.66
CA HIS A 554 1.63 4.50 13.22
C HIS A 554 0.65 4.74 14.36
N ASN A 555 0.94 4.18 15.55
CA ASN A 555 0.11 4.35 16.74
C ASN A 555 0.99 4.21 18.00
N PRO A 556 1.67 5.29 18.39
CA PRO A 556 2.66 5.27 19.49
C PRO A 556 2.16 4.67 20.80
N GLU A 557 1.00 5.11 21.26
CA GLU A 557 0.44 4.69 22.54
C GLU A 557 0.02 3.21 22.49
N PHE A 558 -0.63 2.81 21.40
CA PHE A 558 -1.03 1.42 21.20
C PHE A 558 0.17 0.46 21.13
N ALA A 559 1.24 0.83 20.44
CA ALA A 559 2.42 -0.02 20.28
C ALA A 559 3.11 -0.25 21.63
N VAL A 560 3.34 0.82 22.41
CA VAL A 560 3.96 0.73 23.74
C VAL A 560 3.10 -0.06 24.71
N GLU A 561 1.83 0.31 24.85
CA GLU A 561 0.91 -0.31 25.80
C GLU A 561 0.63 -1.80 25.46
N LEU A 562 0.53 -2.15 24.17
CA LEU A 562 0.36 -3.55 23.75
C LEU A 562 1.59 -4.39 24.11
N LEU A 563 2.79 -3.88 23.87
CA LEU A 563 4.04 -4.58 24.20
C LEU A 563 4.21 -4.73 25.71
N GLN A 564 3.98 -3.68 26.48
CA GLN A 564 4.05 -3.74 27.95
C GLN A 564 3.00 -4.68 28.54
N LEU A 565 1.76 -4.66 28.04
CA LEU A 565 0.72 -5.62 28.39
C LEU A 565 1.18 -7.06 28.11
N THR A 566 1.70 -7.30 26.92
CA THR A 566 2.16 -8.64 26.50
C THR A 566 3.30 -9.15 27.37
N ILE A 567 4.29 -8.32 27.66
CA ILE A 567 5.40 -8.63 28.56
C ILE A 567 4.89 -8.94 29.97
N GLY A 568 4.00 -8.10 30.51
CA GLY A 568 3.44 -8.27 31.84
C GLY A 568 2.64 -9.57 31.99
N VAL A 569 1.87 -9.94 30.95
CA VAL A 569 1.12 -11.21 30.93
C VAL A 569 2.08 -12.42 30.87
N LEU A 570 3.12 -12.38 30.02
CA LEU A 570 4.12 -13.46 29.96
C LEU A 570 4.90 -13.64 31.25
N LYS A 571 5.22 -12.56 31.94
CA LYS A 571 5.88 -12.60 33.28
C LYS A 571 4.94 -13.03 34.40
N GLY A 572 3.63 -13.10 34.15
CA GLY A 572 2.62 -13.38 35.17
C GLY A 572 2.38 -12.21 36.12
N GLU A 573 2.80 -11.01 35.77
CA GLU A 573 2.57 -9.77 36.49
C GLU A 573 1.17 -9.20 36.23
N ILE A 574 0.61 -9.55 35.06
CA ILE A 574 -0.74 -9.21 34.61
C ILE A 574 -1.48 -10.52 34.30
N SER A 575 -2.77 -10.59 34.65
CA SER A 575 -3.61 -11.76 34.37
C SER A 575 -3.83 -11.88 32.84
N ASP A 576 -3.91 -13.11 32.33
CA ASP A 576 -4.33 -13.42 30.96
C ASP A 576 -5.87 -13.34 30.76
N VAL A 577 -6.58 -12.76 31.71
CA VAL A 577 -8.01 -12.43 31.66
C VAL A 577 -8.22 -11.07 32.28
N ALA A 578 -8.74 -10.13 31.50
CA ALA A 578 -9.05 -8.78 31.98
C ALA A 578 -10.14 -8.79 33.06
N PRO A 579 -10.08 -7.83 34.02
CA PRO A 579 -11.21 -7.51 34.87
C PRO A 579 -12.46 -7.12 34.08
N GLU A 580 -13.66 -7.23 34.69
CA GLU A 580 -14.97 -6.98 34.04
C GLU A 580 -15.06 -5.62 33.29
N ASP A 581 -14.22 -4.63 33.62
CA ASP A 581 -14.21 -3.30 32.99
C ASP A 581 -13.12 -3.12 31.90
N GLY A 582 -12.31 -4.13 31.63
CA GLY A 582 -11.37 -4.18 30.48
C GLY A 582 -10.20 -3.19 30.50
N GLN A 583 -10.05 -2.39 31.55
CA GLN A 583 -8.98 -1.37 31.64
C GLN A 583 -7.94 -1.70 32.68
N ILE A 584 -6.68 -1.77 32.29
CA ILE A 584 -5.56 -1.73 33.23
C ILE A 584 -5.44 -0.29 33.73
N PRO A 585 -5.52 -0.06 35.04
CA PRO A 585 -5.31 1.28 35.58
C PRO A 585 -3.85 1.70 35.39
N VAL A 586 -3.62 2.80 34.74
CA VAL A 586 -2.28 3.39 34.54
C VAL A 586 -1.70 3.97 35.85
N SER A 587 -2.54 4.19 36.88
CA SER A 587 -2.12 4.73 38.14
C SER A 587 -2.85 4.10 39.32
N PHE A 588 -2.15 4.06 40.49
CA PHE A 588 -2.76 3.69 41.73
C PHE A 588 -3.75 4.78 42.18
N GLU A 589 -5.01 4.42 42.40
CA GLU A 589 -6.04 5.33 42.89
C GLU A 589 -6.86 4.67 44.00
N LEU A 590 -7.17 5.44 45.03
CA LEU A 590 -8.23 5.12 46.00
C LEU A 590 -9.34 6.15 45.85
N ALA A 591 -10.49 5.74 45.33
CA ALA A 591 -11.63 6.65 45.16
C ALA A 591 -12.32 6.99 46.48
N GLN A 592 -13.08 8.09 46.50
CA GLN A 592 -13.96 8.39 47.61
C GLN A 592 -15.11 7.38 47.64
N ASN A 593 -15.36 6.78 48.83
CA ASN A 593 -16.48 5.85 48.99
C ASN A 593 -17.82 6.49 48.62
N TYR A 594 -18.69 5.71 48.02
CA TYR A 594 -20.01 6.17 47.63
C TYR A 594 -21.10 5.14 47.99
N PRO A 595 -22.20 5.62 48.62
CA PRO A 595 -22.48 6.98 49.06
C PRO A 595 -21.58 7.41 50.26
N ASN A 596 -21.37 8.73 50.42
CA ASN A 596 -20.72 9.32 51.58
C ASN A 596 -21.32 10.71 51.83
N PRO A 597 -22.06 10.95 52.94
CA PRO A 597 -22.36 10.01 54.06
C PRO A 597 -23.16 8.79 53.59
N PHE A 598 -23.02 7.67 54.34
CA PHE A 598 -23.64 6.40 54.00
C PHE A 598 -24.50 5.81 55.15
N ASN A 599 -25.45 4.90 54.81
CA ASN A 599 -26.32 4.21 55.77
C ASN A 599 -26.86 2.87 55.20
N PRO A 600 -26.62 1.72 55.75
CA PRO A 600 -25.41 1.38 56.52
C PRO A 600 -24.28 0.90 55.64
N SER A 601 -24.48 0.85 54.28
CA SER A 601 -23.54 0.29 53.32
C SER A 601 -22.94 1.36 52.43
N THR A 602 -21.69 1.16 52.04
CA THR A 602 -20.96 2.00 51.10
C THR A 602 -19.98 1.16 50.28
N THR A 603 -19.70 1.59 49.08
CA THR A 603 -18.74 0.95 48.19
C THR A 603 -17.46 1.77 48.13
N ILE A 604 -16.33 1.11 48.26
CA ILE A 604 -14.97 1.66 48.11
C ILE A 604 -14.41 1.14 46.81
N LYS A 605 -14.04 2.04 45.90
CA LYS A 605 -13.37 1.71 44.68
C LYS A 605 -11.91 2.08 44.71
N PHE A 606 -11.05 1.25 44.11
CA PHE A 606 -9.64 1.52 44.00
C PHE A 606 -9.09 0.87 42.73
N SER A 607 -7.96 1.37 42.29
CA SER A 607 -7.23 0.83 41.12
C SER A 607 -5.78 0.53 41.50
N ILE A 608 -5.24 -0.56 40.94
CA ILE A 608 -3.84 -0.96 41.10
C ILE A 608 -3.23 -1.21 39.71
N PRO A 609 -2.12 -0.52 39.39
CA PRO A 609 -1.52 -0.62 38.06
C PRO A 609 -0.65 -1.85 37.86
N LYS A 610 -0.24 -2.51 38.92
CA LYS A 610 0.61 -3.72 38.93
C LYS A 610 0.12 -4.71 39.97
N ALA A 611 0.32 -6.01 39.72
CA ALA A 611 0.07 -7.05 40.75
C ALA A 611 0.81 -6.71 42.03
N SER A 612 0.10 -6.77 43.15
CA SER A 612 0.60 -6.33 44.48
C SER A 612 -0.11 -7.03 45.62
N ASP A 613 0.54 -7.16 46.74
CA ASP A 613 -0.12 -7.53 47.98
C ASP A 613 -0.95 -6.34 48.50
N VAL A 614 -2.28 -6.48 48.51
CA VAL A 614 -3.22 -5.42 48.83
C VAL A 614 -3.87 -5.66 50.17
N THR A 615 -3.78 -4.65 51.07
CA THR A 615 -4.58 -4.58 52.29
C THR A 615 -5.50 -3.37 52.27
N LEU A 616 -6.80 -3.58 52.44
CA LEU A 616 -7.79 -2.51 52.63
C LEU A 616 -8.42 -2.65 54.03
N THR A 617 -8.12 -1.69 54.91
CA THR A 617 -8.50 -1.74 56.35
C THR A 617 -9.30 -0.51 56.75
N ILE A 618 -10.37 -0.72 57.51
CA ILE A 618 -11.22 0.32 58.11
C ILE A 618 -10.75 0.63 59.53
N TYR A 619 -10.69 1.91 59.83
CA TYR A 619 -10.33 2.43 61.16
C TYR A 619 -11.43 3.36 61.71
N ASP A 620 -11.62 3.37 63.05
CA ASP A 620 -12.44 4.35 63.70
C ASP A 620 -11.73 5.72 63.88
N ALA A 621 -12.43 6.72 64.40
CA ALA A 621 -11.90 8.07 64.63
C ALA A 621 -10.69 8.12 65.61
N LEU A 622 -10.46 7.07 66.38
CA LEU A 622 -9.33 6.94 67.31
C LEU A 622 -8.15 6.16 66.68
N GLY A 623 -8.27 5.77 65.41
CA GLY A 623 -7.24 5.00 64.71
C GLY A 623 -7.21 3.50 65.04
N ARG A 624 -8.25 2.98 65.73
CA ARG A 624 -8.37 1.55 65.98
C ARG A 624 -8.93 0.84 64.76
N GLU A 625 -8.36 -0.29 64.45
CA GLU A 625 -8.87 -1.15 63.38
C GLU A 625 -10.28 -1.65 63.69
N VAL A 626 -11.17 -1.49 62.72
CA VAL A 626 -12.57 -1.94 62.80
C VAL A 626 -12.76 -3.25 62.04
N THR A 627 -12.21 -3.34 60.85
CA THR A 627 -12.24 -4.53 60.01
C THR A 627 -11.24 -4.39 58.87
N GLN A 628 -10.76 -5.53 58.37
CA GLN A 628 -9.99 -5.63 57.16
C GLN A 628 -10.90 -6.17 56.06
N LEU A 629 -10.99 -5.47 54.94
CA LEU A 629 -11.89 -5.80 53.82
C LEU A 629 -11.18 -6.59 52.73
N VAL A 630 -9.88 -6.32 52.54
CA VAL A 630 -9.02 -7.02 51.59
C VAL A 630 -7.67 -7.31 52.25
N ASP A 631 -7.12 -8.49 52.03
CA ASP A 631 -5.78 -8.93 52.48
C ASP A 631 -5.33 -10.10 51.62
N GLU A 632 -5.01 -9.80 50.36
CA GLU A 632 -4.61 -10.80 49.36
C GLU A 632 -3.76 -10.18 48.25
N GLN A 633 -3.07 -11.04 47.51
CA GLN A 633 -2.39 -10.65 46.28
C GLN A 633 -3.44 -10.42 45.19
N MET A 634 -3.45 -9.22 44.59
CA MET A 634 -4.38 -8.82 43.57
C MET A 634 -3.62 -8.47 42.28
N SER A 635 -4.15 -8.85 41.12
CA SER A 635 -3.62 -8.46 39.81
C SER A 635 -3.84 -6.96 39.55
N ALA A 636 -3.20 -6.41 38.52
CA ALA A 636 -3.53 -5.09 38.02
C ALA A 636 -5.03 -5.01 37.63
N GLY A 637 -5.72 -3.93 38.05
CA GLY A 637 -7.17 -3.83 37.80
C GLY A 637 -7.87 -2.76 38.60
N LYS A 638 -9.14 -2.52 38.28
CA LYS A 638 -10.06 -1.68 39.07
C LYS A 638 -10.94 -2.59 39.91
N TYR A 639 -11.07 -2.26 41.17
CA TYR A 639 -11.76 -3.08 42.15
C TYR A 639 -12.83 -2.30 42.89
N SER A 640 -13.84 -3.03 43.37
CA SER A 640 -14.97 -2.47 44.08
C SER A 640 -15.25 -3.37 45.30
N VAL A 641 -15.19 -2.80 46.50
CA VAL A 641 -15.40 -3.53 47.79
C VAL A 641 -16.49 -2.86 48.57
N ASP A 642 -17.49 -3.62 48.95
CA ASP A 642 -18.60 -3.15 49.77
C ASP A 642 -18.33 -3.31 51.26
N TRP A 643 -18.62 -2.25 52.02
CA TRP A 643 -18.58 -2.29 53.47
C TRP A 643 -19.97 -2.06 54.06
N ASN A 644 -20.45 -3.02 54.81
CA ASN A 644 -21.67 -2.91 55.59
C ASN A 644 -21.36 -2.62 57.06
N ALA A 645 -21.64 -1.39 57.48
CA ALA A 645 -21.41 -0.90 58.82
C ALA A 645 -22.63 -0.99 59.73
N SER A 646 -23.56 -1.93 59.48
CA SER A 646 -24.80 -2.09 60.30
C SER A 646 -24.54 -2.27 61.79
N ASN A 647 -23.42 -2.83 62.17
CA ASN A 647 -23.03 -3.08 63.56
C ASN A 647 -22.13 -1.98 64.14
N GLN A 648 -21.85 -0.92 63.40
CA GLN A 648 -20.97 0.18 63.84
C GLN A 648 -21.80 1.40 64.28
N ALA A 649 -21.24 2.26 65.13
CA ALA A 649 -21.88 3.51 65.57
C ALA A 649 -21.83 4.58 64.47
N SER A 650 -22.80 5.47 64.41
CA SER A 650 -22.69 6.67 63.57
C SER A 650 -21.46 7.48 63.93
N GLY A 651 -20.72 7.95 62.91
CA GLY A 651 -19.47 8.68 63.18
C GLY A 651 -18.54 8.74 61.98
N ILE A 652 -17.33 9.22 62.21
CA ILE A 652 -16.27 9.32 61.23
C ILE A 652 -15.44 8.03 61.28
N TYR A 653 -15.19 7.47 60.08
CA TYR A 653 -14.30 6.34 59.85
C TYR A 653 -13.25 6.71 58.79
N PHE A 654 -12.17 5.98 58.77
CA PHE A 654 -11.12 6.08 57.77
C PHE A 654 -10.91 4.71 57.15
N TYR A 655 -10.65 4.69 55.87
CA TYR A 655 -10.17 3.50 55.20
C TYR A 655 -8.79 3.74 54.62
N ARG A 656 -7.93 2.76 54.78
CA ARG A 656 -6.56 2.79 54.30
C ARG A 656 -6.32 1.59 53.38
N ILE A 657 -5.86 1.87 52.18
CA ILE A 657 -5.31 0.87 51.30
C ILE A 657 -3.78 0.92 51.37
N THR A 658 -3.15 -0.23 51.40
CA THR A 658 -1.70 -0.41 51.33
C THR A 658 -1.41 -1.43 50.25
N THR A 659 -0.47 -1.10 49.36
CA THR A 659 0.11 -1.99 48.35
C THR A 659 1.62 -2.02 48.58
N ASP A 660 2.36 -2.83 47.80
CA ASP A 660 3.82 -2.88 47.92
C ASP A 660 4.49 -1.51 47.73
N ALA A 661 3.93 -0.66 46.83
CA ALA A 661 4.49 0.64 46.49
C ALA A 661 3.71 1.84 47.04
N ASN A 662 2.45 1.70 47.42
CA ASN A 662 1.55 2.83 47.69
C ASN A 662 0.77 2.67 48.98
N VAL A 663 0.51 3.79 49.65
CA VAL A 663 -0.41 3.88 50.81
C VAL A 663 -1.29 5.11 50.64
N GLN A 664 -2.60 4.92 50.65
CA GLN A 664 -3.56 6.03 50.65
C GLN A 664 -4.61 5.86 51.76
N VAL A 665 -5.10 6.98 52.29
CA VAL A 665 -6.13 7.02 53.34
C VAL A 665 -7.20 8.01 52.97
N LYS A 666 -8.47 7.61 53.10
CA LYS A 666 -9.61 8.52 52.91
C LYS A 666 -10.58 8.44 54.08
N LYS A 667 -11.39 9.50 54.25
CA LYS A 667 -12.36 9.66 55.32
C LYS A 667 -13.76 9.34 54.78
N MET A 668 -14.58 8.68 55.58
CA MET A 668 -16.00 8.44 55.34
C MET A 668 -16.87 8.74 56.56
N VAL A 669 -18.17 8.94 56.37
CA VAL A 669 -19.11 9.32 57.42
C VAL A 669 -20.32 8.37 57.38
N LEU A 670 -20.49 7.62 58.49
CA LEU A 670 -21.64 6.78 58.73
C LEU A 670 -22.74 7.58 59.44
N VAL A 671 -23.94 7.59 58.90
CA VAL A 671 -25.12 8.25 59.46
C VAL A 671 -26.23 7.21 59.52
N LYS A 672 -26.69 6.86 60.72
CA LYS A 672 -27.83 5.98 60.96
C LYS A 672 -29.04 6.77 61.30
#